data_138251909c7653f23eb876c23b72dc0b
#
_entry.id   138251909c7653f23eb876c23b72dc0b
#
_cell.length_a   1.000
_cell.length_b   1.000
_cell.length_c   1.000
_cell.angle_alpha   90.00
_cell.angle_beta   90.00
_cell.angle_gamma   90.00
#
_symmetry.space_group_name_H-M   'P 1'
#
loop_
_entity.id
_entity.type
_entity.pdbx_description
1 polymer ?
#
loop_
_entity_poly.entity_id
_entity_poly.type
_entity_poly.pdbx_seq_one_letter_code
_entity_poly.pdbx_strand_id
1 'polypeptide(L)'
;MLDFNLDAMLFTIPADKHEKTDLMRILKEHPEVQFVSMAGLDMVGNDTDERIPIRLFLEDMDDMLKHGVQTDGSSVNLPKIAELNNAKVDMIPDLAVNWYVDYNFDNIDRMTGLPVGTLRIPAFLVHNDKNEVGSRVILRDAIDKFKVELSRLLREHPYVFAYMDGIGNADEIEEIRITSATELEFWVRTPDDKADREQLSTSQELKEQYWKRTYGPVRTALEKSIEILDRYGFEMEMGHKEVGGVKSKLTSTGAHDHIMEQLEIDWKYADAMQAADNEKQVKYVVRDVFNQFGLSTTFMAKPMPGVAGNGEHTHLGVCAKLKNGRLVNLFAPQAFDAEFLSPVGFGALMGILKNYEAINPFVSSTTDSLNRLKPGYEAPVCIVTSLGHSPAEPSRNRTILIGLVRDAKSALATRFELRAPNPKTNTYLVLAAAYMAMLDGIKAALTAEKTPKELEASLSKKYGEEDFYLEKDREYRSERDVFEDFTEEERQKLFGRAPATVWENLQGFADYPEKVAAICGEGVITPISLESYKDSILSQWKTELHNRIIPNYMGEVRECVRLHGEDATDYDIDNWLEIQRLRVHIAKNSLEAKCLLSRAAEALDNNDFALASDLQIELSQKMELLRARYLNYKRNLF
;
A
#
# COMPACT_ATOMS: atom_id res chain seq x y z
N MET A 1 -3.10 -6.75 -29.86
CA MET A 1 -3.84 -5.48 -29.77
C MET A 1 -5.20 -5.81 -29.19
N LEU A 2 -5.60 -5.16 -28.11
CA LEU A 2 -6.92 -5.36 -27.48
C LEU A 2 -8.00 -4.76 -28.39
N ASP A 3 -8.57 -5.58 -29.26
CA ASP A 3 -9.60 -5.18 -30.23
C ASP A 3 -10.84 -6.08 -30.06
N PHE A 4 -11.40 -6.03 -28.85
CA PHE A 4 -12.58 -6.79 -28.46
C PHE A 4 -13.77 -5.86 -28.31
N ASN A 5 -14.97 -6.39 -28.53
CA ASN A 5 -16.19 -5.68 -28.21
C ASN A 5 -16.42 -5.69 -26.68
N LEU A 6 -15.91 -4.66 -25.98
CA LEU A 6 -16.03 -4.56 -24.54
C LEU A 6 -17.50 -4.51 -24.06
N ASP A 7 -18.42 -4.01 -24.89
CA ASP A 7 -19.85 -3.96 -24.54
C ASP A 7 -20.52 -5.34 -24.51
N ALA A 8 -19.88 -6.36 -25.08
CA ALA A 8 -20.35 -7.74 -25.05
C ALA A 8 -19.78 -8.56 -23.88
N MET A 9 -18.90 -7.98 -23.07
CA MET A 9 -18.19 -8.66 -21.98
C MET A 9 -18.83 -8.35 -20.64
N LEU A 10 -18.79 -9.32 -19.72
CA LEU A 10 -19.23 -9.16 -18.33
C LEU A 10 -18.04 -8.78 -17.46
N PHE A 11 -18.06 -7.59 -16.87
CA PHE A 11 -16.96 -7.14 -16.00
C PHE A 11 -17.25 -7.36 -14.51
N THR A 12 -18.49 -7.11 -14.10
CA THR A 12 -18.86 -7.11 -12.67
C THR A 12 -20.23 -7.75 -12.47
N ILE A 13 -20.36 -8.57 -11.42
CA ILE A 13 -21.66 -9.00 -10.89
C ILE A 13 -21.85 -8.27 -9.55
N PRO A 14 -22.82 -7.33 -9.46
CA PRO A 14 -23.06 -6.57 -8.23
C PRO A 14 -23.57 -7.45 -7.08
N ALA A 15 -23.31 -7.03 -5.84
CA ALA A 15 -23.70 -7.77 -4.63
C ALA A 15 -25.19 -8.10 -4.55
N ASP A 16 -26.07 -7.23 -5.08
CA ASP A 16 -27.53 -7.44 -5.12
C ASP A 16 -27.99 -8.48 -6.18
N LYS A 17 -27.06 -9.06 -6.95
CA LYS A 17 -27.28 -10.06 -8.00
C LYS A 17 -26.67 -11.44 -7.70
N HIS A 18 -26.32 -11.71 -6.46
CA HIS A 18 -25.71 -12.99 -6.05
C HIS A 18 -26.74 -14.11 -5.76
N GLU A 19 -28.03 -13.82 -5.89
CA GLU A 19 -29.05 -14.87 -5.83
C GLU A 19 -28.91 -15.84 -7.02
N LYS A 20 -29.11 -17.15 -6.77
CA LYS A 20 -28.94 -18.21 -7.76
C LYS A 20 -29.62 -17.95 -9.10
N THR A 21 -30.86 -17.44 -9.06
CA THR A 21 -31.64 -17.15 -10.27
C THR A 21 -31.02 -16.05 -11.13
N ASP A 22 -30.47 -15.02 -10.53
CA ASP A 22 -29.78 -13.94 -11.23
C ASP A 22 -28.43 -14.44 -11.78
N LEU A 23 -27.64 -15.15 -10.96
CA LEU A 23 -26.35 -15.73 -11.38
C LEU A 23 -26.52 -16.68 -12.56
N MET A 24 -27.50 -17.60 -12.52
CA MET A 24 -27.79 -18.52 -13.61
C MET A 24 -28.16 -17.80 -14.91
N ARG A 25 -28.92 -16.72 -14.82
CA ARG A 25 -29.29 -15.89 -15.97
C ARG A 25 -28.08 -15.15 -16.54
N ILE A 26 -27.33 -14.43 -15.69
CA ILE A 26 -26.16 -13.62 -16.09
C ILE A 26 -25.10 -14.51 -16.73
N LEU A 27 -24.70 -15.61 -16.09
CA LEU A 27 -23.65 -16.49 -16.59
C LEU A 27 -24.06 -17.26 -17.86
N LYS A 28 -25.36 -17.44 -18.09
CA LYS A 28 -25.85 -17.99 -19.35
C LYS A 28 -25.78 -16.99 -20.51
N GLU A 29 -25.98 -15.71 -20.24
CA GLU A 29 -25.86 -14.64 -21.23
C GLU A 29 -24.41 -14.34 -21.58
N HIS A 30 -23.44 -14.76 -20.73
CA HIS A 30 -22.00 -14.51 -20.86
C HIS A 30 -21.17 -15.80 -20.95
N PRO A 31 -21.24 -16.53 -22.07
CA PRO A 31 -20.55 -17.82 -22.26
C PRO A 31 -19.02 -17.68 -22.32
N GLU A 32 -18.48 -16.48 -22.50
CA GLU A 32 -17.05 -16.20 -22.41
C GLU A 32 -16.50 -16.41 -20.99
N VAL A 33 -17.34 -16.36 -19.95
CA VAL A 33 -16.97 -16.69 -18.57
C VAL A 33 -16.97 -18.20 -18.41
N GLN A 34 -15.80 -18.82 -18.48
CA GLN A 34 -15.64 -20.28 -18.50
C GLN A 34 -15.19 -20.88 -17.17
N PHE A 35 -14.70 -20.05 -16.28
CA PHE A 35 -14.17 -20.48 -14.98
C PHE A 35 -14.69 -19.63 -13.84
N VAL A 36 -14.62 -20.20 -12.64
CA VAL A 36 -14.81 -19.51 -11.35
C VAL A 36 -13.57 -19.74 -10.50
N SER A 37 -13.19 -18.75 -9.69
CA SER A 37 -12.12 -18.82 -8.70
C SER A 37 -12.58 -18.19 -7.39
N MET A 38 -12.35 -18.88 -6.27
CA MET A 38 -12.57 -18.35 -4.93
C MET A 38 -11.29 -17.66 -4.45
N ALA A 39 -11.31 -16.33 -4.37
CA ALA A 39 -10.14 -15.54 -4.00
C ALA A 39 -10.02 -15.39 -2.48
N GLY A 40 -9.51 -16.40 -1.80
CA GLY A 40 -9.18 -16.36 -0.37
C GLY A 40 -7.84 -15.65 -0.13
N LEU A 41 -7.77 -14.76 0.87
CA LEU A 41 -6.61 -13.93 1.17
C LEU A 41 -5.85 -14.38 2.40
N ASP A 42 -4.57 -14.64 2.26
CA ASP A 42 -3.66 -14.95 3.36
C ASP A 42 -3.26 -13.70 4.20
N MET A 43 -2.34 -13.87 5.17
CA MET A 43 -1.91 -12.79 6.06
C MET A 43 -1.00 -11.76 5.38
N VAL A 44 -0.42 -12.06 4.23
CA VAL A 44 0.44 -11.13 3.49
C VAL A 44 -0.24 -10.55 2.23
N GLY A 45 -1.54 -10.84 2.05
CA GLY A 45 -2.34 -10.29 0.98
C GLY A 45 -2.24 -11.03 -0.35
N ASN A 46 -1.65 -12.25 -0.38
CA ASN A 46 -1.74 -13.10 -1.55
C ASN A 46 -3.12 -13.78 -1.59
N ASP A 47 -3.67 -13.90 -2.77
CA ASP A 47 -4.93 -14.58 -3.01
C ASP A 47 -4.74 -15.93 -3.70
N THR A 48 -5.68 -16.82 -3.46
CA THR A 48 -5.80 -18.09 -4.19
C THR A 48 -6.32 -17.85 -5.60
N ASP A 49 -5.98 -18.73 -6.53
CA ASP A 49 -6.33 -18.59 -7.94
C ASP A 49 -6.48 -19.95 -8.64
N GLU A 50 -7.43 -20.78 -8.16
CA GLU A 50 -7.82 -22.02 -8.82
C GLU A 50 -8.74 -21.75 -10.01
N ARG A 51 -8.94 -22.76 -10.85
CA ARG A 51 -9.85 -22.69 -12.01
C ARG A 51 -10.90 -23.79 -11.92
N ILE A 52 -12.07 -23.43 -11.42
CA ILE A 52 -13.25 -24.30 -11.38
C ILE A 52 -14.02 -24.11 -12.70
N PRO A 53 -14.25 -25.15 -13.50
CA PRO A 53 -15.08 -25.01 -14.71
C PRO A 53 -16.46 -24.47 -14.35
N ILE A 54 -16.94 -23.48 -15.11
CA ILE A 54 -18.23 -22.81 -14.87
C ILE A 54 -19.39 -23.80 -14.79
N ARG A 55 -19.33 -24.89 -15.56
CA ARG A 55 -20.34 -25.96 -15.53
C ARG A 55 -20.49 -26.55 -14.12
N LEU A 56 -19.39 -26.86 -13.44
CA LEU A 56 -19.43 -27.43 -12.09
C LEU A 56 -20.00 -26.41 -11.08
N PHE A 57 -19.62 -25.15 -11.21
CA PHE A 57 -20.18 -24.08 -10.37
C PHE A 57 -21.69 -23.95 -10.56
N LEU A 58 -22.18 -24.03 -11.80
CA LEU A 58 -23.61 -23.96 -12.07
C LEU A 58 -24.40 -25.19 -11.57
N GLU A 59 -23.79 -26.39 -11.61
CA GLU A 59 -24.36 -27.63 -11.09
C GLU A 59 -24.48 -27.61 -9.57
N ASP A 60 -23.44 -27.18 -8.87
CA ASP A 60 -23.31 -27.25 -7.40
C ASP A 60 -23.38 -25.86 -6.72
N MET A 61 -24.00 -24.89 -7.38
CA MET A 61 -23.99 -23.47 -6.96
C MET A 61 -24.43 -23.25 -5.51
N ASP A 62 -25.54 -23.88 -5.09
CA ASP A 62 -26.08 -23.69 -3.74
C ASP A 62 -25.09 -24.16 -2.67
N ASP A 63 -24.39 -25.25 -2.92
CA ASP A 63 -23.38 -25.82 -2.01
C ASP A 63 -22.14 -24.91 -2.00
N MET A 64 -21.65 -24.53 -3.17
CA MET A 64 -20.46 -23.66 -3.28
C MET A 64 -20.69 -22.26 -2.70
N LEU A 65 -21.88 -21.68 -2.86
CA LEU A 65 -22.19 -20.37 -2.26
C LEU A 65 -22.30 -20.45 -0.73
N LYS A 66 -22.75 -21.58 -0.19
CA LYS A 66 -22.97 -21.74 1.25
C LYS A 66 -21.76 -22.29 1.99
N HIS A 67 -21.07 -23.26 1.40
CA HIS A 67 -19.98 -24.01 2.05
C HIS A 67 -18.62 -23.75 1.42
N GLY A 68 -18.60 -23.03 0.30
CA GLY A 68 -17.37 -22.67 -0.40
C GLY A 68 -16.65 -23.83 -1.07
N VAL A 69 -15.35 -23.67 -1.24
CA VAL A 69 -14.45 -24.67 -1.81
C VAL A 69 -13.30 -24.92 -0.85
N GLN A 70 -13.01 -26.20 -0.62
CA GLN A 70 -11.92 -26.59 0.27
C GLN A 70 -10.56 -26.50 -0.45
N THR A 71 -9.58 -25.90 0.24
CA THR A 71 -8.15 -26.01 -0.06
C THR A 71 -7.40 -26.58 1.14
N ASP A 72 -6.11 -26.89 0.99
CA ASP A 72 -5.26 -27.27 2.11
C ASP A 72 -4.46 -26.08 2.67
N GLY A 73 -3.88 -26.24 3.85
CA GLY A 73 -3.15 -25.16 4.52
C GLY A 73 -1.87 -24.72 3.79
N SER A 74 -1.38 -25.50 2.81
CA SER A 74 -0.21 -25.13 2.01
C SER A 74 -0.54 -24.13 0.90
N SER A 75 -1.83 -24.01 0.56
CA SER A 75 -2.29 -23.09 -0.48
C SER A 75 -2.39 -21.64 0.00
N VAL A 76 -2.37 -21.42 1.32
CA VAL A 76 -2.49 -20.10 1.95
C VAL A 76 -1.40 -19.92 3.02
N ASN A 77 -0.78 -18.74 3.07
CA ASN A 77 0.28 -18.47 4.04
C ASN A 77 -0.30 -18.01 5.39
N LEU A 78 -0.61 -18.98 6.24
CA LEU A 78 -1.20 -18.80 7.57
C LEU A 78 -0.36 -19.53 8.65
N PRO A 79 0.92 -19.19 8.88
CA PRO A 79 1.77 -19.84 9.87
C PRO A 79 1.09 -19.86 11.24
N LYS A 80 1.33 -20.91 12.01
CA LYS A 80 0.73 -21.15 13.35
C LYS A 80 -0.80 -21.34 13.36
N ILE A 81 -1.51 -20.96 12.28
CA ILE A 81 -2.96 -21.13 12.15
C ILE A 81 -3.27 -22.39 11.34
N ALA A 82 -2.75 -22.47 10.12
CA ALA A 82 -2.99 -23.57 9.20
C ALA A 82 -1.66 -24.15 8.72
N GLU A 83 -1.20 -25.22 9.36
CA GLU A 83 0.01 -25.96 8.97
C GLU A 83 -0.36 -27.24 8.22
N LEU A 84 0.51 -27.71 7.32
CA LEU A 84 0.31 -28.84 6.40
C LEU A 84 -0.37 -30.08 7.01
N ASN A 85 -0.11 -30.39 8.28
CA ASN A 85 -0.63 -31.60 8.93
C ASN A 85 -1.97 -31.38 9.64
N ASN A 86 -2.52 -30.16 9.64
CA ASN A 86 -3.70 -29.80 10.44
C ASN A 86 -4.67 -28.87 9.70
N ALA A 87 -4.55 -28.76 8.38
CA ALA A 87 -5.22 -27.67 7.70
C ALA A 87 -6.22 -28.13 6.65
N LYS A 88 -7.47 -28.14 7.06
CA LYS A 88 -8.60 -27.94 6.16
C LYS A 88 -8.90 -26.44 6.17
N VAL A 89 -8.83 -25.79 5.02
CA VAL A 89 -9.22 -24.38 4.84
C VAL A 89 -10.30 -24.31 3.79
N ASP A 90 -11.47 -23.81 4.17
CA ASP A 90 -12.59 -23.58 3.26
C ASP A 90 -12.60 -22.10 2.83
N MET A 91 -12.83 -21.84 1.55
CA MET A 91 -12.96 -20.52 0.96
C MET A 91 -14.44 -20.21 0.76
N ILE A 92 -15.03 -19.45 1.68
CA ILE A 92 -16.47 -19.13 1.69
C ILE A 92 -16.71 -17.81 0.95
N PRO A 93 -17.53 -17.77 -0.12
CA PRO A 93 -17.83 -16.57 -0.88
C PRO A 93 -18.32 -15.40 -0.02
N ASP A 94 -17.80 -14.20 -0.27
CA ASP A 94 -18.38 -12.97 0.25
C ASP A 94 -19.49 -12.47 -0.68
N LEU A 95 -20.72 -12.58 -0.21
CA LEU A 95 -21.90 -12.17 -0.96
C LEU A 95 -22.21 -10.66 -0.84
N ALA A 96 -21.49 -9.95 0.03
CA ALA A 96 -21.75 -8.54 0.33
C ALA A 96 -20.96 -7.56 -0.53
N VAL A 97 -20.07 -8.05 -1.40
CA VAL A 97 -19.22 -7.24 -2.29
C VAL A 97 -19.44 -7.62 -3.75
N ASN A 98 -19.09 -6.74 -4.67
CA ASN A 98 -19.13 -7.04 -6.09
C ASN A 98 -18.10 -8.11 -6.46
N TRP A 99 -18.44 -8.98 -7.40
CA TRP A 99 -17.52 -9.96 -7.99
C TRP A 99 -17.06 -9.50 -9.35
N TYR A 100 -15.83 -9.82 -9.71
CA TYR A 100 -15.19 -9.37 -10.95
C TYR A 100 -14.86 -10.54 -11.89
N VAL A 101 -14.96 -10.32 -13.18
CA VAL A 101 -14.48 -11.28 -14.19
C VAL A 101 -13.07 -10.88 -14.58
N ASP A 102 -12.11 -11.75 -14.30
CA ASP A 102 -10.72 -11.63 -14.71
C ASP A 102 -10.55 -12.24 -16.11
N TYR A 103 -10.10 -11.46 -17.09
CA TYR A 103 -9.98 -11.86 -18.49
C TYR A 103 -8.56 -12.22 -18.88
N ASN A 104 -8.37 -13.42 -19.41
CA ASN A 104 -7.13 -13.81 -20.05
C ASN A 104 -7.12 -13.34 -21.52
N PHE A 105 -6.53 -12.18 -21.76
CA PHE A 105 -6.47 -11.58 -23.11
C PHE A 105 -5.64 -12.37 -24.14
N ASP A 106 -4.86 -13.37 -23.70
CA ASP A 106 -4.10 -14.27 -24.58
C ASP A 106 -4.89 -15.54 -24.94
N ASN A 107 -6.00 -15.82 -24.26
CA ASN A 107 -6.85 -16.97 -24.47
C ASN A 107 -8.22 -16.56 -25.02
N ILE A 108 -8.37 -16.63 -26.35
CA ILE A 108 -9.61 -16.22 -27.03
C ILE A 108 -10.52 -17.42 -27.26
N ASP A 109 -11.73 -17.35 -26.73
CA ASP A 109 -12.76 -18.34 -27.03
C ASP A 109 -13.19 -18.28 -28.50
N ARG A 110 -13.11 -19.40 -29.16
CA ARG A 110 -13.38 -19.49 -30.62
C ARG A 110 -14.86 -19.30 -30.99
N MET A 111 -15.76 -19.53 -30.06
CA MET A 111 -17.20 -19.42 -30.31
C MET A 111 -17.69 -17.97 -30.16
N THR A 112 -17.21 -17.28 -29.15
CA THR A 112 -17.62 -15.90 -28.87
C THR A 112 -16.70 -14.86 -29.51
N GLY A 113 -15.44 -15.22 -29.80
CA GLY A 113 -14.40 -14.30 -30.25
C GLY A 113 -13.91 -13.35 -29.12
N LEU A 114 -14.32 -13.59 -27.86
CA LEU A 114 -13.96 -12.80 -26.68
C LEU A 114 -12.87 -13.51 -25.87
N PRO A 115 -12.12 -12.78 -25.03
CA PRO A 115 -11.20 -13.40 -24.09
C PRO A 115 -11.95 -14.29 -23.09
N VAL A 116 -11.31 -15.40 -22.71
CA VAL A 116 -11.86 -16.29 -21.69
C VAL A 116 -11.81 -15.59 -20.32
N GLY A 117 -12.97 -15.52 -19.68
CA GLY A 117 -13.17 -14.93 -18.36
C GLY A 117 -13.16 -15.97 -17.24
N THR A 118 -12.62 -15.57 -16.09
CA THR A 118 -12.73 -16.25 -14.80
C THR A 118 -13.49 -15.33 -13.84
N LEU A 119 -14.65 -15.77 -13.36
CA LEU A 119 -15.37 -15.08 -12.31
C LEU A 119 -14.59 -15.23 -11.00
N ARG A 120 -13.96 -14.16 -10.53
CA ARG A 120 -13.28 -14.11 -9.25
C ARG A 120 -14.24 -13.69 -8.14
N ILE A 121 -14.39 -14.57 -7.18
CA ILE A 121 -15.30 -14.40 -6.05
C ILE A 121 -14.43 -14.17 -4.80
N PRO A 122 -14.42 -12.94 -4.23
CA PRO A 122 -13.75 -12.71 -2.96
C PRO A 122 -14.29 -13.65 -1.88
N ALA A 123 -13.41 -14.27 -1.10
CA ALA A 123 -13.79 -15.32 -0.16
C ALA A 123 -13.14 -15.13 1.21
N PHE A 124 -13.87 -15.50 2.25
CA PHE A 124 -13.36 -15.64 3.61
C PHE A 124 -12.69 -17.01 3.76
N LEU A 125 -11.60 -17.06 4.53
CA LEU A 125 -10.93 -18.32 4.87
C LEU A 125 -11.48 -18.84 6.19
N VAL A 126 -11.89 -20.11 6.22
CA VAL A 126 -12.38 -20.79 7.41
C VAL A 126 -11.51 -22.01 7.71
N HIS A 127 -10.83 -22.00 8.84
CA HIS A 127 -9.93 -23.08 9.27
C HIS A 127 -10.66 -24.12 10.11
N ASN A 128 -10.61 -25.38 9.67
CA ASN A 128 -11.18 -26.54 10.37
C ASN A 128 -12.66 -26.37 10.76
N ASP A 129 -13.48 -25.81 9.87
CA ASP A 129 -14.94 -25.59 10.03
C ASP A 129 -15.32 -24.67 11.23
N LYS A 130 -14.38 -23.96 11.84
CA LYS A 130 -14.65 -23.26 13.11
C LYS A 130 -14.14 -21.82 13.18
N ASN A 131 -12.96 -21.57 12.64
CA ASN A 131 -12.30 -20.29 12.83
C ASN A 131 -12.15 -19.57 11.50
N GLU A 132 -12.79 -18.44 11.37
CA GLU A 132 -12.53 -17.51 10.29
C GLU A 132 -11.15 -16.88 10.49
N VAL A 133 -10.36 -16.82 9.43
CA VAL A 133 -8.95 -16.39 9.47
C VAL A 133 -8.59 -15.59 8.23
N GLY A 134 -7.42 -14.91 8.27
CA GLY A 134 -6.90 -14.17 7.14
C GLY A 134 -7.27 -12.69 7.14
N SER A 135 -6.68 -11.97 6.20
CA SER A 135 -6.74 -10.50 6.15
C SER A 135 -8.15 -9.95 5.95
N ARG A 136 -8.97 -10.64 5.17
CA ARG A 136 -10.32 -10.22 4.84
C ARG A 136 -11.25 -10.27 6.06
N VAL A 137 -11.14 -11.32 6.88
CA VAL A 137 -11.89 -11.45 8.12
C VAL A 137 -11.54 -10.32 9.09
N ILE A 138 -10.24 -10.04 9.24
CA ILE A 138 -9.75 -8.96 10.11
C ILE A 138 -10.35 -7.61 9.69
N LEU A 139 -10.41 -7.32 8.39
CA LEU A 139 -11.02 -6.07 7.92
C LEU A 139 -12.54 -6.04 8.18
N ARG A 140 -13.27 -7.14 7.94
CA ARG A 140 -14.70 -7.23 8.24
C ARG A 140 -14.96 -6.94 9.73
N ASP A 141 -14.22 -7.62 10.61
CA ASP A 141 -14.40 -7.48 12.05
C ASP A 141 -14.04 -6.06 12.52
N ALA A 142 -13.03 -5.41 11.90
CA ALA A 142 -12.71 -4.01 12.13
C ALA A 142 -13.86 -3.07 11.72
N ILE A 143 -14.45 -3.28 10.55
CA ILE A 143 -15.58 -2.49 10.04
C ILE A 143 -16.78 -2.63 11.00
N ASP A 144 -17.13 -3.84 11.38
CA ASP A 144 -18.28 -4.11 12.25
C ASP A 144 -18.06 -3.50 13.65
N LYS A 145 -16.88 -3.70 14.24
CA LYS A 145 -16.50 -3.12 15.52
C LYS A 145 -16.56 -1.58 15.47
N PHE A 146 -15.99 -0.98 14.43
CA PHE A 146 -15.99 0.48 14.26
C PHE A 146 -17.42 1.03 14.19
N LYS A 147 -18.30 0.45 13.36
CA LYS A 147 -19.70 0.86 13.21
C LYS A 147 -20.47 0.79 14.53
N VAL A 148 -20.32 -0.32 15.25
CA VAL A 148 -21.01 -0.53 16.53
C VAL A 148 -20.52 0.46 17.59
N GLU A 149 -19.22 0.56 17.78
CA GLU A 149 -18.64 1.42 18.82
C GLU A 149 -18.85 2.91 18.53
N LEU A 150 -18.68 3.35 17.28
CA LEU A 150 -18.95 4.75 16.94
C LEU A 150 -20.41 5.10 17.14
N SER A 151 -21.34 4.20 16.77
CA SER A 151 -22.78 4.40 17.01
C SER A 151 -23.09 4.52 18.51
N ARG A 152 -22.40 3.73 19.35
CA ARG A 152 -22.52 3.82 20.83
C ARG A 152 -21.99 5.15 21.34
N LEU A 153 -20.77 5.53 20.95
CA LEU A 153 -20.12 6.78 21.37
C LEU A 153 -20.94 8.02 21.01
N LEU A 154 -21.52 8.06 19.80
CA LEU A 154 -22.37 9.18 19.37
C LEU A 154 -23.65 9.31 20.21
N ARG A 155 -24.22 8.22 20.71
CA ARG A 155 -25.37 8.26 21.64
C ARG A 155 -24.97 8.67 23.05
N GLU A 156 -23.83 8.21 23.54
CA GLU A 156 -23.34 8.53 24.89
C GLU A 156 -22.82 9.96 25.02
N HIS A 157 -22.34 10.56 23.92
CA HIS A 157 -21.72 11.90 23.88
C HIS A 157 -22.43 12.84 22.90
N PRO A 158 -23.73 13.19 23.13
CA PRO A 158 -24.54 13.95 22.18
C PRO A 158 -24.06 15.39 21.93
N TYR A 159 -23.15 15.92 22.77
CA TYR A 159 -22.56 17.24 22.57
C TYR A 159 -21.90 17.38 21.19
N VAL A 160 -21.40 16.28 20.63
CA VAL A 160 -20.64 16.25 19.36
C VAL A 160 -21.48 16.74 18.18
N PHE A 161 -22.81 16.58 18.23
CA PHE A 161 -23.70 17.02 17.16
C PHE A 161 -23.77 18.54 16.99
N ALA A 162 -23.39 19.31 18.02
CA ALA A 162 -23.25 20.76 17.90
C ALA A 162 -22.08 21.18 16.99
N TYR A 163 -21.17 20.26 16.68
CA TYR A 163 -19.95 20.49 15.88
C TYR A 163 -19.90 19.71 14.57
N MET A 164 -20.96 19.02 14.20
CA MET A 164 -21.04 18.26 12.93
C MET A 164 -22.10 18.86 12.01
N ASP A 165 -21.73 19.03 10.73
CA ASP A 165 -22.66 19.57 9.75
C ASP A 165 -23.75 18.56 9.40
N GLY A 166 -24.98 19.08 9.35
CA GLY A 166 -26.11 18.39 8.75
C GLY A 166 -26.70 17.22 9.52
N ILE A 167 -26.36 17.05 10.81
CA ILE A 167 -26.90 16.02 11.69
C ILE A 167 -27.11 16.61 13.09
N GLY A 168 -28.28 16.38 13.67
CA GLY A 168 -28.65 16.94 14.97
C GLY A 168 -28.62 15.97 16.15
N ASN A 169 -28.73 14.67 15.91
CA ASN A 169 -28.67 13.63 16.95
C ASN A 169 -28.42 12.24 16.36
N ALA A 170 -28.08 11.28 17.23
CA ALA A 170 -27.77 9.90 16.82
C ALA A 170 -28.98 9.14 16.24
N ASP A 171 -30.21 9.51 16.59
CA ASP A 171 -31.43 8.81 16.11
C ASP A 171 -31.72 9.07 14.64
N GLU A 172 -31.09 10.08 14.04
CA GLU A 172 -31.20 10.36 12.61
C GLU A 172 -30.37 9.37 11.77
N ILE A 173 -29.35 8.72 12.37
CA ILE A 173 -28.45 7.81 11.68
C ILE A 173 -29.17 6.50 11.37
N GLU A 174 -29.19 6.12 10.08
CA GLU A 174 -29.58 4.79 9.62
C GLU A 174 -28.39 3.84 9.66
N GLU A 175 -27.24 4.27 9.11
CA GLU A 175 -26.03 3.48 8.98
C GLU A 175 -24.77 4.36 9.04
N ILE A 176 -23.71 3.87 9.71
CA ILE A 176 -22.36 4.43 9.58
C ILE A 176 -21.65 3.68 8.44
N ARG A 177 -21.05 4.43 7.52
CA ARG A 177 -20.29 3.91 6.39
C ARG A 177 -18.82 4.31 6.51
N ILE A 178 -17.95 3.35 6.31
CA ILE A 178 -16.50 3.51 6.33
C ILE A 178 -16.03 3.37 4.90
N THR A 179 -15.37 4.39 4.36
CA THR A 179 -15.01 4.47 2.95
C THR A 179 -13.51 4.60 2.76
N SER A 180 -13.00 4.01 1.69
CA SER A 180 -11.61 4.17 1.28
C SER A 180 -11.49 4.31 -0.23
N ALA A 181 -10.40 4.93 -0.67
CA ALA A 181 -9.90 4.94 -2.03
C ALA A 181 -8.39 4.83 -2.00
N THR A 182 -7.78 4.36 -3.08
CA THR A 182 -6.33 4.31 -3.24
C THR A 182 -5.94 5.02 -4.53
N GLU A 183 -4.81 5.72 -4.51
CA GLU A 183 -4.10 6.24 -5.69
C GLU A 183 -2.95 5.27 -5.96
N LEU A 184 -2.89 4.68 -7.14
CA LEU A 184 -1.96 3.58 -7.42
C LEU A 184 -0.86 4.00 -8.39
N GLU A 185 0.35 4.14 -7.87
CA GLU A 185 1.56 4.38 -8.65
C GLU A 185 2.24 3.08 -9.09
N PHE A 186 2.78 3.08 -10.29
CA PHE A 186 3.54 1.95 -10.81
C PHE A 186 4.58 2.38 -11.85
N TRP A 187 5.70 1.66 -11.92
CA TRP A 187 6.70 1.87 -12.96
C TRP A 187 6.45 0.97 -14.16
N VAL A 188 6.61 1.54 -15.34
CA VAL A 188 6.47 0.88 -16.64
C VAL A 188 7.83 0.78 -17.31
N ARG A 189 8.19 -0.41 -17.76
CA ARG A 189 9.37 -0.67 -18.58
C ARG A 189 8.96 -0.76 -20.04
N THR A 190 9.52 0.14 -20.86
CA THR A 190 9.32 0.15 -22.32
C THR A 190 10.58 -0.33 -23.01
N PRO A 191 10.53 -1.41 -23.82
CA PRO A 191 11.66 -1.87 -24.65
C PRO A 191 12.15 -0.78 -25.61
N ASP A 192 13.45 -0.79 -25.94
CA ASP A 192 14.13 0.22 -26.76
C ASP A 192 13.52 0.45 -28.15
N ASP A 193 13.03 -0.61 -28.77
CA ASP A 193 12.38 -0.58 -30.11
C ASP A 193 11.00 0.12 -30.09
N LYS A 194 10.42 0.30 -28.92
CA LYS A 194 9.11 0.94 -28.71
C LYS A 194 9.20 2.30 -28.01
N ALA A 195 10.39 2.67 -27.57
CA ALA A 195 10.61 3.86 -26.76
C ALA A 195 10.86 5.11 -27.62
N ASP A 196 10.27 6.25 -27.23
CA ASP A 196 10.55 7.54 -27.85
C ASP A 196 11.86 8.12 -27.31
N ARG A 197 12.93 8.04 -28.11
CA ARG A 197 14.29 8.46 -27.72
C ARG A 197 14.47 9.96 -27.62
N GLU A 198 13.71 10.77 -28.37
CA GLU A 198 13.79 12.24 -28.30
C GLU A 198 13.32 12.74 -26.93
N GLN A 199 12.30 12.11 -26.39
CA GLN A 199 11.78 12.47 -25.07
C GLN A 199 12.70 12.08 -23.91
N LEU A 200 13.53 11.06 -24.07
CA LEU A 200 14.52 10.67 -23.08
C LEU A 200 15.53 11.78 -22.77
N SER A 201 15.96 12.52 -23.77
CA SER A 201 16.99 13.56 -23.60
C SER A 201 16.49 14.74 -22.78
N THR A 202 15.21 15.08 -22.92
CA THR A 202 14.55 16.17 -22.18
C THR A 202 14.03 15.73 -20.81
N SER A 203 13.66 14.47 -20.65
CA SER A 203 13.07 13.96 -19.40
C SER A 203 14.10 13.67 -18.30
N GLN A 204 15.38 13.55 -18.64
CA GLN A 204 16.43 13.20 -17.68
C GLN A 204 16.90 14.34 -16.78
N GLU A 205 16.64 15.58 -17.16
CA GLU A 205 17.01 16.76 -16.38
C GLU A 205 15.92 17.18 -15.38
N LEU A 206 14.70 16.68 -15.55
CA LEU A 206 13.56 17.00 -14.69
C LEU A 206 13.32 15.87 -13.71
N LYS A 207 13.46 16.13 -12.41
CA LYS A 207 13.22 15.16 -11.33
C LYS A 207 11.76 14.76 -11.24
N GLU A 208 10.85 15.65 -11.61
CA GLU A 208 9.41 15.46 -11.57
C GLU A 208 8.80 15.81 -12.92
N GLN A 209 7.90 14.95 -13.42
CA GLN A 209 7.22 15.15 -14.70
C GLN A 209 5.71 14.93 -14.57
N TYR A 210 5.14 15.45 -13.49
CA TYR A 210 3.70 15.42 -13.27
C TYR A 210 2.93 15.88 -14.51
N TRP A 211 1.98 15.03 -14.93
CA TRP A 211 1.05 15.30 -16.02
C TRP A 211 1.69 15.62 -17.37
N LYS A 212 2.95 15.26 -17.57
CA LYS A 212 3.56 15.30 -18.90
C LYS A 212 2.91 14.28 -19.81
N ARG A 213 2.82 14.62 -21.09
CA ARG A 213 2.19 13.76 -22.09
C ARG A 213 2.88 12.41 -22.17
N THR A 214 2.09 11.32 -22.11
CA THR A 214 2.51 9.97 -22.44
C THR A 214 2.48 9.74 -23.95
N TYR A 215 3.27 8.78 -24.44
CA TYR A 215 3.43 8.52 -25.87
C TYR A 215 3.43 7.04 -26.19
N GLY A 216 3.17 6.71 -27.47
CA GLY A 216 3.29 5.37 -28.02
C GLY A 216 2.49 4.31 -27.26
N PRO A 217 3.05 3.12 -27.07
CA PRO A 217 2.33 2.01 -26.41
C PRO A 217 2.00 2.30 -24.95
N VAL A 218 2.80 3.10 -24.23
CA VAL A 218 2.51 3.50 -22.84
C VAL A 218 1.21 4.30 -22.76
N ARG A 219 1.05 5.29 -23.65
CA ARG A 219 -0.20 6.04 -23.74
C ARG A 219 -1.40 5.15 -24.01
N THR A 220 -1.27 4.27 -25.01
CA THR A 220 -2.37 3.40 -25.42
C THR A 220 -2.75 2.42 -24.30
N ALA A 221 -1.76 1.84 -23.61
CA ALA A 221 -1.99 0.93 -22.49
C ALA A 221 -2.68 1.65 -21.31
N LEU A 222 -2.27 2.90 -20.99
CA LEU A 222 -2.90 3.70 -19.95
C LEU A 222 -4.36 4.00 -20.28
N GLU A 223 -4.63 4.51 -21.50
CA GLU A 223 -5.99 4.82 -21.97
C GLU A 223 -6.89 3.56 -21.96
N LYS A 224 -6.35 2.40 -22.38
CA LYS A 224 -7.09 1.12 -22.36
C LYS A 224 -7.32 0.59 -20.95
N SER A 225 -6.36 0.76 -20.04
CA SER A 225 -6.55 0.39 -18.64
C SER A 225 -7.70 1.18 -18.01
N ILE A 226 -7.74 2.51 -18.23
CA ILE A 226 -8.83 3.36 -17.76
C ILE A 226 -10.18 2.94 -18.35
N GLU A 227 -10.24 2.72 -19.66
CA GLU A 227 -11.46 2.27 -20.35
C GLU A 227 -12.01 0.95 -19.77
N ILE A 228 -11.13 -0.03 -19.55
CA ILE A 228 -11.51 -1.35 -19.01
C ILE A 228 -11.93 -1.21 -17.53
N LEU A 229 -11.16 -0.45 -16.72
CA LEU A 229 -11.49 -0.24 -15.30
C LEU A 229 -12.81 0.50 -15.11
N ASP A 230 -13.12 1.43 -16.01
CA ASP A 230 -14.43 2.12 -15.99
C ASP A 230 -15.59 1.14 -16.29
N ARG A 231 -15.36 0.10 -17.13
CA ARG A 231 -16.33 -0.99 -17.36
C ARG A 231 -16.57 -1.88 -16.12
N TYR A 232 -15.57 -1.99 -15.24
CA TYR A 232 -15.75 -2.65 -13.94
C TYR A 232 -16.60 -1.81 -12.97
N GLY A 233 -16.90 -0.55 -13.29
CA GLY A 233 -17.70 0.34 -12.47
C GLY A 233 -16.88 1.05 -11.38
N PHE A 234 -15.55 1.20 -11.55
CA PHE A 234 -14.70 1.86 -10.57
C PHE A 234 -14.80 3.39 -10.61
N GLU A 235 -15.53 3.94 -11.59
CA GLU A 235 -15.67 5.38 -11.78
C GLU A 235 -14.29 6.08 -11.78
N MET A 236 -13.52 5.78 -12.83
CA MET A 236 -12.15 6.27 -12.96
C MET A 236 -12.09 7.80 -12.93
N GLU A 237 -11.19 8.36 -12.13
CA GLU A 237 -11.01 9.81 -12.02
C GLU A 237 -9.92 10.29 -12.98
N MET A 238 -8.75 9.66 -12.96
CA MET A 238 -7.67 9.97 -13.90
C MET A 238 -6.62 8.86 -14.02
N GLY A 239 -5.74 9.03 -15.01
CA GLY A 239 -4.49 8.33 -15.10
C GLY A 239 -3.47 9.22 -15.79
N HIS A 240 -2.29 9.36 -15.21
CA HIS A 240 -1.29 10.30 -15.65
C HIS A 240 0.15 9.84 -15.39
N LYS A 241 1.11 10.61 -15.91
CA LYS A 241 2.52 10.42 -15.62
C LYS A 241 2.87 11.12 -14.30
N GLU A 242 3.53 10.36 -13.43
CA GLU A 242 4.11 10.86 -12.18
C GLU A 242 5.54 11.32 -12.39
N VAL A 243 6.45 10.41 -12.72
CA VAL A 243 7.86 10.71 -12.94
C VAL A 243 8.27 10.28 -14.33
N GLY A 244 9.08 11.13 -14.98
CA GLY A 244 9.55 10.88 -16.33
C GLY A 244 10.65 9.85 -16.46
N GLY A 245 10.90 9.50 -17.72
CA GLY A 245 11.78 8.42 -18.13
C GLY A 245 13.16 8.41 -17.49
N VAL A 246 13.44 7.31 -16.82
CA VAL A 246 14.75 7.01 -16.23
C VAL A 246 15.43 5.96 -17.08
N LYS A 247 16.71 6.17 -17.40
CA LYS A 247 17.54 5.19 -18.11
C LYS A 247 17.77 4.00 -17.20
N SER A 248 17.39 2.83 -17.62
CA SER A 248 18.00 1.64 -17.09
C SER A 248 19.34 1.38 -17.82
N LYS A 249 20.14 0.47 -17.32
CA LYS A 249 21.53 0.17 -17.72
C LYS A 249 21.93 0.53 -19.14
N LEU A 250 23.04 1.27 -19.28
CA LEU A 250 23.82 1.31 -20.51
C LEU A 250 24.33 -0.08 -20.84
N THR A 251 24.03 -0.58 -22.04
CA THR A 251 24.68 -1.77 -22.59
C THR A 251 26.17 -1.51 -22.86
N SER A 252 26.94 -2.55 -23.07
CA SER A 252 28.35 -2.44 -23.48
C SER A 252 28.57 -1.65 -24.80
N THR A 253 27.51 -1.46 -25.58
CA THR A 253 27.50 -0.68 -26.82
C THR A 253 27.08 0.78 -26.64
N GLY A 254 26.81 1.22 -25.40
CA GLY A 254 26.32 2.57 -25.09
C GLY A 254 24.84 2.80 -25.37
N ALA A 255 24.11 1.78 -25.83
CA ALA A 255 22.65 1.84 -25.97
C ALA A 255 21.95 1.61 -24.61
N HIS A 256 20.72 2.10 -24.47
CA HIS A 256 19.90 1.82 -23.30
C HIS A 256 19.02 0.60 -23.57
N ASP A 257 18.92 -0.33 -22.62
CA ASP A 257 18.11 -1.54 -22.78
C ASP A 257 16.60 -1.24 -22.75
N HIS A 258 16.20 -0.20 -22.03
CA HIS A 258 14.79 0.18 -21.88
C HIS A 258 14.64 1.52 -21.15
N ILE A 259 13.45 2.06 -21.27
CA ILE A 259 13.02 3.25 -20.54
C ILE A 259 12.06 2.85 -19.45
N MET A 260 12.19 3.50 -18.30
CA MET A 260 11.26 3.38 -17.19
C MET A 260 10.52 4.70 -16.99
N GLU A 261 9.19 4.66 -16.89
CA GLU A 261 8.33 5.80 -16.59
C GLU A 261 7.42 5.42 -15.44
N GLN A 262 7.14 6.36 -14.52
CA GLN A 262 6.17 6.16 -13.46
C GLN A 262 4.83 6.76 -13.86
N LEU A 263 3.79 5.99 -13.67
CA LEU A 263 2.39 6.36 -13.92
C LEU A 263 1.58 6.18 -12.64
N GLU A 264 0.45 6.87 -12.59
CA GLU A 264 -0.55 6.78 -11.54
C GLU A 264 -1.94 6.61 -12.14
N ILE A 265 -2.79 5.85 -11.46
CA ILE A 265 -4.20 5.65 -11.81
C ILE A 265 -5.03 5.83 -10.54
N ASP A 266 -6.10 6.65 -10.64
CA ASP A 266 -6.99 7.02 -9.56
C ASP A 266 -8.43 6.70 -9.90
N TRP A 267 -9.19 6.28 -8.88
CA TRP A 267 -10.60 5.96 -8.98
C TRP A 267 -11.36 6.37 -7.72
N LYS A 268 -12.67 6.47 -7.83
CA LYS A 268 -13.52 6.88 -6.71
C LYS A 268 -13.49 5.88 -5.56
N TYR A 269 -13.84 6.41 -4.39
CA TYR A 269 -13.97 5.63 -3.16
C TYR A 269 -15.10 4.57 -3.23
N ALA A 270 -14.94 3.53 -2.44
CA ALA A 270 -15.96 2.54 -2.14
C ALA A 270 -16.04 2.30 -0.61
N ASP A 271 -16.99 1.49 -0.17
CA ASP A 271 -16.97 0.94 1.18
C ASP A 271 -15.67 0.16 1.40
N ALA A 272 -15.10 0.21 2.58
CA ALA A 272 -13.70 -0.18 2.84
C ALA A 272 -13.35 -1.60 2.35
N MET A 273 -14.25 -2.59 2.50
CA MET A 273 -14.03 -3.94 1.99
C MET A 273 -13.95 -3.96 0.46
N GLN A 274 -14.91 -3.31 -0.19
CA GLN A 274 -14.95 -3.20 -1.65
C GLN A 274 -13.76 -2.42 -2.19
N ALA A 275 -13.31 -1.36 -1.49
CA ALA A 275 -12.14 -0.58 -1.89
C ALA A 275 -10.86 -1.44 -1.93
N ALA A 276 -10.67 -2.32 -0.95
CA ALA A 276 -9.55 -3.25 -0.94
C ALA A 276 -9.63 -4.29 -2.08
N ASP A 277 -10.83 -4.77 -2.42
CA ASP A 277 -11.05 -5.65 -3.57
C ASP A 277 -10.79 -4.93 -4.90
N ASN A 278 -11.25 -3.68 -5.03
CA ASN A 278 -11.05 -2.85 -6.22
C ASN A 278 -9.56 -2.66 -6.50
N GLU A 279 -8.77 -2.32 -5.49
CA GLU A 279 -7.34 -2.10 -5.61
C GLU A 279 -6.62 -3.34 -6.17
N LYS A 280 -6.95 -4.54 -5.70
CA LYS A 280 -6.40 -5.78 -6.27
C LYS A 280 -6.78 -5.96 -7.74
N GLN A 281 -8.04 -5.74 -8.09
CA GLN A 281 -8.50 -5.86 -9.47
C GLN A 281 -7.82 -4.84 -10.40
N VAL A 282 -7.61 -3.61 -9.94
CA VAL A 282 -6.86 -2.59 -10.69
C VAL A 282 -5.45 -3.06 -11.01
N LYS A 283 -4.74 -3.65 -10.04
CA LYS A 283 -3.37 -4.18 -10.26
C LYS A 283 -3.33 -5.29 -11.31
N TYR A 284 -4.35 -6.18 -11.34
CA TYR A 284 -4.44 -7.24 -12.35
C TYR A 284 -4.68 -6.65 -13.74
N VAL A 285 -5.70 -5.81 -13.88
CA VAL A 285 -6.05 -5.19 -15.17
C VAL A 285 -4.88 -4.38 -15.74
N VAL A 286 -4.25 -3.53 -14.93
CA VAL A 286 -3.09 -2.72 -15.36
C VAL A 286 -1.96 -3.62 -15.84
N ARG A 287 -1.61 -4.67 -15.09
CA ARG A 287 -0.53 -5.59 -15.49
C ARG A 287 -0.84 -6.28 -16.81
N ASP A 288 -2.04 -6.81 -16.97
CA ASP A 288 -2.41 -7.58 -18.15
C ASP A 288 -2.56 -6.70 -19.38
N VAL A 289 -3.19 -5.54 -19.25
CA VAL A 289 -3.30 -4.58 -20.36
C VAL A 289 -1.93 -4.11 -20.82
N PHE A 290 -1.03 -3.70 -19.92
CA PHE A 290 0.31 -3.27 -20.31
C PHE A 290 1.12 -4.39 -20.97
N ASN A 291 1.00 -5.63 -20.48
CA ASN A 291 1.62 -6.81 -21.11
C ASN A 291 1.15 -7.01 -22.56
N GLN A 292 -0.12 -6.77 -22.86
CA GLN A 292 -0.66 -6.87 -24.23
C GLN A 292 -0.01 -5.89 -25.22
N PHE A 293 0.52 -4.77 -24.72
CA PHE A 293 1.28 -3.82 -25.53
C PHE A 293 2.79 -4.09 -25.51
N GLY A 294 3.23 -5.20 -24.89
CA GLY A 294 4.63 -5.60 -24.76
C GLY A 294 5.41 -4.69 -23.80
N LEU A 295 4.72 -4.16 -22.80
CA LEU A 295 5.28 -3.38 -21.70
C LEU A 295 5.28 -4.25 -20.44
N SER A 296 6.22 -3.97 -19.51
CA SER A 296 6.24 -4.62 -18.19
C SER A 296 5.97 -3.59 -17.12
N THR A 297 5.02 -3.88 -16.23
CA THR A 297 4.73 -3.05 -15.06
C THR A 297 5.35 -3.63 -13.81
N THR A 298 5.73 -2.77 -12.87
CA THR A 298 6.14 -3.19 -11.52
C THR A 298 5.47 -2.34 -10.45
N PHE A 299 4.92 -3.05 -9.48
CA PHE A 299 4.32 -2.54 -8.26
C PHE A 299 5.27 -2.63 -7.05
N MET A 300 6.57 -2.80 -7.27
CA MET A 300 7.56 -2.72 -6.18
C MET A 300 7.58 -1.31 -5.61
N ALA A 301 7.63 -1.20 -4.29
CA ALA A 301 7.63 0.11 -3.62
C ALA A 301 8.85 0.98 -3.99
N LYS A 302 10.01 0.37 -4.27
CA LYS A 302 11.24 1.05 -4.69
C LYS A 302 12.00 0.21 -5.70
N PRO A 303 11.56 0.14 -6.97
CA PRO A 303 12.17 -0.75 -7.96
C PRO A 303 13.59 -0.34 -8.35
N MET A 304 13.94 0.94 -8.19
CA MET A 304 15.26 1.49 -8.55
C MET A 304 15.78 2.45 -7.48
N PRO A 305 17.09 2.41 -7.16
CA PRO A 305 17.72 3.41 -6.31
C PRO A 305 17.82 4.76 -7.04
N GLY A 306 17.76 5.86 -6.28
CA GLY A 306 17.98 7.21 -6.79
C GLY A 306 16.81 7.86 -7.55
N VAL A 307 15.64 7.20 -7.64
CA VAL A 307 14.41 7.73 -8.24
C VAL A 307 13.22 7.59 -7.29
N ALA A 308 12.08 8.18 -7.60
CA ALA A 308 10.86 8.02 -6.80
C ALA A 308 10.45 6.54 -6.67
N GLY A 309 9.90 6.18 -5.52
CA GLY A 309 9.24 4.89 -5.30
C GLY A 309 7.75 4.99 -5.65
N ASN A 310 7.06 3.84 -5.69
CA ASN A 310 5.62 3.79 -5.90
C ASN A 310 4.86 3.99 -4.58
N GLY A 311 3.95 4.96 -4.56
CA GLY A 311 2.96 5.16 -3.53
C GLY A 311 1.67 4.40 -3.82
N GLU A 312 0.92 4.20 -2.76
CA GLU A 312 -0.47 3.79 -2.76
C GLU A 312 -1.17 4.61 -1.68
N HIS A 313 -1.32 5.92 -1.98
CA HIS A 313 -1.92 6.83 -1.01
C HIS A 313 -3.33 6.35 -0.70
N THR A 314 -3.59 6.13 0.58
CA THR A 314 -4.84 5.53 1.02
C THR A 314 -5.72 6.59 1.67
N HIS A 315 -6.84 6.88 1.03
CA HIS A 315 -7.85 7.81 1.54
C HIS A 315 -8.76 7.11 2.53
N LEU A 316 -9.03 7.76 3.65
CA LEU A 316 -9.85 7.24 4.75
C LEU A 316 -10.98 8.20 5.06
N GLY A 317 -12.22 7.74 4.98
CA GLY A 317 -13.41 8.52 5.23
C GLY A 317 -14.42 7.81 6.12
N VAL A 318 -15.23 8.58 6.87
CA VAL A 318 -16.36 8.08 7.65
C VAL A 318 -17.56 8.97 7.41
N CYS A 319 -18.66 8.39 7.00
CA CYS A 319 -19.91 9.11 6.81
C CYS A 319 -21.09 8.38 7.49
N ALA A 320 -22.17 9.10 7.72
CA ALA A 320 -23.44 8.55 8.15
C ALA A 320 -24.46 8.67 7.02
N LYS A 321 -25.15 7.58 6.72
CA LYS A 321 -26.40 7.60 5.97
C LYS A 321 -27.52 7.88 6.95
N LEU A 322 -28.26 8.95 6.72
CA LEU A 322 -29.39 9.31 7.54
C LEU A 322 -30.69 8.62 7.07
N LYS A 323 -31.65 8.47 7.97
CA LYS A 323 -32.98 7.86 7.68
C LYS A 323 -33.77 8.56 6.56
N ASN A 324 -33.43 9.81 6.24
CA ASN A 324 -33.96 10.55 5.11
C ASN A 324 -33.21 10.31 3.79
N GLY A 325 -32.24 9.40 3.77
CA GLY A 325 -31.39 9.05 2.63
C GLY A 325 -30.18 9.96 2.39
N ARG A 326 -30.02 11.04 3.16
CA ARG A 326 -28.89 11.98 3.02
C ARG A 326 -27.61 11.37 3.59
N LEU A 327 -26.48 11.60 2.92
CA LEU A 327 -25.15 11.30 3.43
C LEU A 327 -24.57 12.53 4.14
N VAL A 328 -23.93 12.31 5.29
CA VAL A 328 -23.24 13.32 6.09
C VAL A 328 -21.84 12.82 6.39
N ASN A 329 -20.84 13.66 6.16
CA ASN A 329 -19.45 13.35 6.51
C ASN A 329 -19.21 13.64 8.00
N LEU A 330 -18.76 12.64 8.76
CA LEU A 330 -18.57 12.77 10.21
C LEU A 330 -17.27 13.48 10.59
N PHE A 331 -16.34 13.68 9.65
CA PHE A 331 -15.12 14.47 9.88
C PHE A 331 -15.34 15.95 9.65
N ALA A 332 -16.32 16.32 8.82
CA ALA A 332 -16.59 17.69 8.49
C ALA A 332 -17.18 18.45 9.69
N PRO A 333 -16.66 19.64 10.04
CA PRO A 333 -17.18 20.45 11.12
C PRO A 333 -18.43 21.21 10.69
N GLN A 334 -19.29 21.59 11.64
CA GLN A 334 -20.44 22.46 11.37
C GLN A 334 -20.01 23.84 10.90
N ALA A 335 -18.99 24.41 11.53
CA ALA A 335 -18.41 25.70 11.14
C ALA A 335 -17.31 25.48 10.09
N PHE A 336 -17.70 25.01 8.90
CA PHE A 336 -16.76 24.53 7.87
C PHE A 336 -15.70 25.54 7.47
N ASP A 337 -16.01 26.83 7.45
CA ASP A 337 -15.05 27.90 7.09
C ASP A 337 -14.17 28.34 8.28
N ALA A 338 -14.48 27.93 9.51
CA ALA A 338 -13.79 28.37 10.73
C ALA A 338 -13.03 27.24 11.44
N GLU A 339 -13.38 25.99 11.21
CA GLU A 339 -12.82 24.82 11.87
C GLU A 339 -12.30 23.82 10.83
N PHE A 340 -11.21 23.13 11.12
CA PHE A 340 -10.64 22.10 10.22
C PHE A 340 -11.48 20.84 10.22
N LEU A 341 -11.84 20.33 11.39
CA LEU A 341 -12.47 19.04 11.61
C LEU A 341 -13.52 19.11 12.74
N SER A 342 -14.46 18.18 12.72
CA SER A 342 -15.34 17.86 13.85
C SER A 342 -14.53 17.17 14.97
N PRO A 343 -15.10 17.01 16.19
CA PRO A 343 -14.46 16.19 17.23
C PRO A 343 -14.20 14.75 16.79
N VAL A 344 -15.07 14.16 15.95
CA VAL A 344 -14.87 12.83 15.37
C VAL A 344 -13.65 12.83 14.42
N GLY A 345 -13.55 13.85 13.56
CA GLY A 345 -12.41 13.98 12.63
C GLY A 345 -11.09 14.19 13.34
N PHE A 346 -11.03 15.10 14.33
CA PHE A 346 -9.81 15.28 15.13
C PHE A 346 -9.42 14.02 15.89
N GLY A 347 -10.39 13.35 16.56
CA GLY A 347 -10.14 12.10 17.25
C GLY A 347 -9.57 11.03 16.32
N ALA A 348 -10.15 10.88 15.13
CA ALA A 348 -9.67 9.94 14.11
C ALA A 348 -8.21 10.22 13.70
N LEU A 349 -7.88 11.47 13.37
CA LEU A 349 -6.53 11.87 12.99
C LEU A 349 -5.52 11.64 14.11
N MET A 350 -5.85 12.07 15.32
CA MET A 350 -5.00 11.89 16.52
C MET A 350 -4.79 10.40 16.82
N GLY A 351 -5.81 9.56 16.61
CA GLY A 351 -5.72 8.11 16.78
C GLY A 351 -4.71 7.44 15.85
N ILE A 352 -4.71 7.78 14.57
CA ILE A 352 -3.72 7.27 13.61
C ILE A 352 -2.32 7.74 14.01
N LEU A 353 -2.14 9.02 14.29
CA LEU A 353 -0.82 9.59 14.62
C LEU A 353 -0.23 8.98 15.89
N LYS A 354 -1.02 8.83 16.96
CA LYS A 354 -0.55 8.24 18.21
C LYS A 354 -0.16 6.76 18.06
N ASN A 355 -0.94 6.00 17.29
CA ASN A 355 -0.77 4.55 17.20
C ASN A 355 0.06 4.09 15.99
N TYR A 356 0.69 5.00 15.26
CA TYR A 356 1.28 4.70 13.96
C TYR A 356 2.42 3.67 14.03
N GLU A 357 3.23 3.63 15.09
CA GLU A 357 4.30 2.62 15.23
C GLU A 357 3.75 1.18 15.26
N ALA A 358 2.50 1.00 15.71
CA ALA A 358 1.82 -0.30 15.63
C ALA A 358 1.14 -0.54 14.26
N ILE A 359 0.80 0.53 13.52
CA ILE A 359 0.23 0.43 12.16
C ILE A 359 1.33 0.16 11.13
N ASN A 360 2.50 0.79 11.27
CA ASN A 360 3.57 0.78 10.28
C ASN A 360 4.05 -0.61 9.85
N PRO A 361 4.10 -1.64 10.72
CA PRO A 361 4.41 -3.01 10.30
C PRO A 361 3.49 -3.55 9.20
N PHE A 362 2.20 -3.16 9.17
CA PHE A 362 1.27 -3.52 8.11
C PHE A 362 1.45 -2.68 6.84
N VAL A 363 1.92 -1.44 6.98
CA VAL A 363 2.16 -0.49 5.88
C VAL A 363 3.45 -0.79 5.15
N SER A 364 4.56 -0.98 5.88
CA SER A 364 5.92 -1.09 5.35
C SER A 364 6.50 -2.48 5.59
N SER A 365 5.97 -3.49 4.90
CA SER A 365 6.28 -4.90 5.13
C SER A 365 7.48 -5.43 4.33
N THR A 366 8.10 -4.63 3.44
CA THR A 366 9.23 -5.03 2.59
C THR A 366 10.42 -4.09 2.74
N THR A 367 11.62 -4.54 2.39
CA THR A 367 12.82 -3.67 2.36
C THR A 367 12.63 -2.49 1.41
N ASP A 368 11.97 -2.70 0.28
CA ASP A 368 11.72 -1.65 -0.71
C ASP A 368 10.75 -0.60 -0.20
N SER A 369 9.73 -0.98 0.59
CA SER A 369 8.79 -0.03 1.19
C SER A 369 9.49 0.91 2.17
N LEU A 370 10.40 0.40 3.00
CA LEU A 370 11.21 1.22 3.90
C LEU A 370 12.24 2.09 3.14
N ASN A 371 12.79 1.60 2.04
CA ASN A 371 13.69 2.39 1.18
C ASN A 371 12.95 3.50 0.43
N ARG A 372 11.65 3.38 0.19
CA ARG A 372 10.81 4.44 -0.37
C ARG A 372 10.64 5.60 0.62
N LEU A 373 10.53 5.30 1.90
CA LEU A 373 10.28 6.26 2.98
C LEU A 373 11.57 6.98 3.44
N LYS A 374 12.42 7.41 2.51
CA LYS A 374 13.66 8.15 2.80
C LYS A 374 13.57 9.60 2.29
N PRO A 375 14.25 10.57 2.96
CA PRO A 375 14.32 11.95 2.47
C PRO A 375 14.83 12.07 1.04
N GLY A 376 14.37 13.09 0.33
CA GLY A 376 14.77 13.40 -1.06
C GLY A 376 13.75 13.06 -2.13
N TYR A 377 12.65 12.44 -1.75
CA TYR A 377 11.44 12.25 -2.55
C TYR A 377 10.24 12.53 -1.62
N GLU A 378 9.06 12.80 -2.12
CA GLU A 378 7.87 13.13 -1.33
C GLU A 378 7.38 12.03 -0.37
N ALA A 379 8.29 11.19 0.12
CA ALA A 379 7.96 10.04 0.95
C ALA A 379 7.86 10.42 2.43
N PRO A 380 6.76 10.10 3.12
CA PRO A 380 6.57 10.39 4.54
C PRO A 380 7.47 9.49 5.40
N VAL A 381 8.39 10.10 6.17
CA VAL A 381 9.31 9.40 7.08
C VAL A 381 9.05 9.70 8.56
N CYS A 382 8.14 10.64 8.85
CA CYS A 382 7.86 11.17 10.18
C CYS A 382 6.39 11.01 10.52
N ILE A 383 6.08 10.78 11.79
CA ILE A 383 4.70 10.70 12.29
C ILE A 383 4.19 12.12 12.53
N VAL A 384 3.74 12.79 11.49
CA VAL A 384 3.33 14.18 11.50
C VAL A 384 2.22 14.43 10.49
N THR A 385 1.33 15.37 10.80
CA THR A 385 0.30 15.89 9.89
C THR A 385 0.51 17.37 9.60
N SER A 386 -0.18 17.87 8.58
CA SER A 386 -0.35 19.30 8.31
C SER A 386 -1.82 19.57 7.95
N LEU A 387 -2.40 20.59 8.57
CA LEU A 387 -3.78 21.00 8.28
C LEU A 387 -3.86 22.24 7.39
N GLY A 388 -2.77 23.00 7.30
CA GLY A 388 -2.72 24.32 6.70
C GLY A 388 -2.80 25.44 7.73
N HIS A 389 -2.65 26.68 7.26
CA HIS A 389 -2.66 27.86 8.13
C HIS A 389 -4.09 28.26 8.56
N SER A 390 -5.07 27.92 7.75
CA SER A 390 -6.49 28.12 8.05
C SER A 390 -7.37 27.11 7.31
N PRO A 391 -8.62 26.91 7.73
CA PRO A 391 -9.57 26.06 7.00
C PRO A 391 -9.82 26.47 5.55
N ALA A 392 -9.67 27.76 5.23
CA ALA A 392 -9.77 28.30 3.88
C ALA A 392 -8.50 28.05 3.03
N GLU A 393 -7.37 27.80 3.69
CA GLU A 393 -6.07 27.54 3.07
C GLU A 393 -5.54 26.20 3.56
N PRO A 394 -6.11 25.06 3.09
CA PRO A 394 -5.67 23.74 3.49
C PRO A 394 -4.23 23.48 3.08
N SER A 395 -3.54 22.65 3.83
CA SER A 395 -2.14 22.30 3.57
C SER A 395 -1.97 21.66 2.20
N ARG A 396 -0.83 21.96 1.57
CA ARG A 396 -0.31 21.27 0.38
C ARG A 396 1.03 20.59 0.68
N ASN A 397 1.38 20.46 1.96
CA ASN A 397 2.60 19.80 2.37
C ASN A 397 2.52 18.31 2.07
N ARG A 398 3.43 17.79 1.25
CA ARG A 398 3.52 16.37 0.86
C ARG A 398 4.57 15.59 1.67
N THR A 399 5.31 16.26 2.57
CA THR A 399 6.34 15.64 3.41
C THR A 399 5.79 15.09 4.74
N ILE A 400 4.49 14.86 4.81
CA ILE A 400 3.75 14.41 6.00
C ILE A 400 3.27 12.97 5.86
N LEU A 401 3.03 12.32 7.01
CA LEU A 401 2.50 10.96 7.04
C LEU A 401 1.04 10.90 6.60
N ILE A 402 0.23 11.82 7.10
CA ILE A 402 -1.20 11.87 6.86
C ILE A 402 -1.67 13.31 6.66
N GLY A 403 -2.37 13.55 5.56
CA GLY A 403 -2.90 14.84 5.18
C GLY A 403 -4.41 14.94 5.36
N LEU A 404 -4.91 16.15 5.60
CA LEU A 404 -6.33 16.49 5.53
C LEU A 404 -6.68 16.94 4.11
N VAL A 405 -7.55 16.20 3.43
CA VAL A 405 -8.11 16.58 2.14
C VAL A 405 -9.47 17.22 2.35
N ARG A 406 -9.64 18.44 1.84
CA ARG A 406 -10.89 19.22 1.91
C ARG A 406 -11.18 19.86 0.56
N ASP A 407 -12.46 19.92 0.21
CA ASP A 407 -12.95 20.73 -0.90
C ASP A 407 -13.83 21.87 -0.32
N ALA A 408 -13.46 23.10 -0.61
CA ALA A 408 -14.21 24.27 -0.16
C ALA A 408 -15.69 24.29 -0.59
N LYS A 409 -16.05 23.49 -1.60
CA LYS A 409 -17.42 23.40 -2.15
C LYS A 409 -18.21 22.20 -1.60
N SER A 410 -17.57 21.25 -0.92
CA SER A 410 -18.20 20.01 -0.49
C SER A 410 -17.64 19.48 0.83
N ALA A 411 -18.43 19.59 1.88
CA ALA A 411 -18.12 18.97 3.17
C ALA A 411 -17.98 17.43 3.06
N LEU A 412 -18.71 16.80 2.14
CA LEU A 412 -18.63 15.36 1.89
C LEU A 412 -17.25 14.89 1.42
N ALA A 413 -16.45 15.79 0.82
CA ALA A 413 -15.11 15.47 0.35
C ALA A 413 -14.05 15.41 1.46
N THR A 414 -14.40 15.77 2.72
CA THR A 414 -13.46 15.77 3.85
C THR A 414 -13.02 14.35 4.17
N ARG A 415 -11.70 14.10 4.09
CA ARG A 415 -11.10 12.78 4.32
C ARG A 415 -9.63 12.91 4.69
N PHE A 416 -9.03 11.84 5.15
CA PHE A 416 -7.58 11.77 5.35
C PHE A 416 -6.92 11.02 4.20
N GLU A 417 -5.71 11.44 3.86
CA GLU A 417 -4.82 10.77 2.93
C GLU A 417 -3.61 10.26 3.70
N LEU A 418 -3.54 8.94 3.92
CA LEU A 418 -2.39 8.25 4.49
C LEU A 418 -1.38 7.98 3.35
N ARG A 419 -0.21 8.62 3.42
CA ARG A 419 0.74 8.68 2.30
C ARG A 419 1.83 7.59 2.33
N ALA A 420 1.98 6.88 3.44
CA ALA A 420 3.02 5.86 3.59
C ALA A 420 2.73 4.51 2.89
N PRO A 421 1.48 4.06 2.69
CA PRO A 421 1.21 2.82 1.98
C PRO A 421 1.81 2.79 0.58
N ASN A 422 2.06 1.60 0.06
CA ASN A 422 2.68 1.33 -1.22
C ASN A 422 2.04 0.10 -1.87
N PRO A 423 2.21 -0.15 -3.18
CA PRO A 423 1.49 -1.21 -3.88
C PRO A 423 1.82 -2.65 -3.41
N LYS A 424 2.75 -2.84 -2.46
CA LYS A 424 3.03 -4.12 -1.79
C LYS A 424 2.35 -4.25 -0.44
N THR A 425 1.69 -3.20 0.02
CA THR A 425 0.93 -3.18 1.26
C THR A 425 -0.26 -4.15 1.20
N ASN A 426 -0.55 -4.81 2.31
CA ASN A 426 -1.81 -5.53 2.46
C ASN A 426 -2.91 -4.54 2.89
N THR A 427 -3.64 -4.02 1.92
CA THR A 427 -4.66 -2.98 2.08
C THR A 427 -5.71 -3.34 3.11
N TYR A 428 -6.12 -4.62 3.19
CA TYR A 428 -7.09 -5.08 4.20
C TYR A 428 -6.59 -4.88 5.62
N LEU A 429 -5.33 -5.24 5.92
CA LEU A 429 -4.76 -5.09 7.25
C LEU A 429 -4.46 -3.63 7.60
N VAL A 430 -4.03 -2.83 6.63
CA VAL A 430 -3.81 -1.39 6.83
C VAL A 430 -5.12 -0.69 7.14
N LEU A 431 -6.18 -0.96 6.39
CA LEU A 431 -7.51 -0.39 6.66
C LEU A 431 -8.02 -0.82 8.04
N ALA A 432 -7.91 -2.11 8.39
CA ALA A 432 -8.32 -2.59 9.69
C ALA A 432 -7.58 -1.87 10.84
N ALA A 433 -6.24 -1.82 10.78
CA ALA A 433 -5.42 -1.18 11.81
C ALA A 433 -5.68 0.34 11.88
N ALA A 434 -5.80 1.02 10.73
CA ALA A 434 -6.08 2.46 10.67
C ALA A 434 -7.45 2.78 11.28
N TYR A 435 -8.52 2.04 10.94
CA TYR A 435 -9.85 2.29 11.50
C TYR A 435 -9.91 1.98 13.00
N MET A 436 -9.21 0.95 13.49
CA MET A 436 -9.14 0.69 14.92
C MET A 436 -8.38 1.81 15.66
N ALA A 437 -7.29 2.30 15.11
CA ALA A 437 -6.57 3.46 15.65
C ALA A 437 -7.43 4.73 15.64
N MET A 438 -8.18 4.98 14.57
CA MET A 438 -9.15 6.08 14.49
C MET A 438 -10.20 5.97 15.60
N LEU A 439 -10.74 4.77 15.82
CA LEU A 439 -11.74 4.53 16.85
C LEU A 439 -11.19 4.80 18.26
N ASP A 440 -9.94 4.42 18.54
CA ASP A 440 -9.27 4.70 19.81
C ASP A 440 -9.18 6.22 20.07
N GLY A 441 -8.74 6.99 19.08
CA GLY A 441 -8.67 8.45 19.20
C GLY A 441 -10.05 9.14 19.27
N ILE A 442 -11.03 8.66 18.50
CA ILE A 442 -12.41 9.14 18.58
C ILE A 442 -12.97 8.91 20.00
N LYS A 443 -12.80 7.71 20.55
CA LYS A 443 -13.23 7.37 21.90
C LYS A 443 -12.60 8.32 22.94
N ALA A 444 -11.29 8.57 22.82
CA ALA A 444 -10.60 9.49 23.72
C ALA A 444 -11.16 10.93 23.64
N ALA A 445 -11.30 11.45 22.41
CA ALA A 445 -11.80 12.82 22.17
C ALA A 445 -13.25 13.01 22.68
N LEU A 446 -14.15 12.07 22.38
CA LEU A 446 -15.55 12.15 22.76
C LEU A 446 -15.75 11.93 24.27
N THR A 447 -15.04 10.98 24.88
CA THR A 447 -15.10 10.73 26.34
C THR A 447 -14.59 11.93 27.14
N ALA A 448 -13.59 12.64 26.63
CA ALA A 448 -13.09 13.88 27.24
C ALA A 448 -13.94 15.11 26.90
N GLU A 449 -15.02 14.95 26.13
CA GLU A 449 -15.96 16.00 25.69
C GLU A 449 -15.26 17.25 25.12
N LYS A 450 -14.19 17.03 24.33
CA LYS A 450 -13.37 18.10 23.76
C LYS A 450 -14.03 18.75 22.55
N THR A 451 -13.95 20.08 22.52
CA THR A 451 -14.39 20.89 21.37
C THR A 451 -13.37 20.82 20.22
N PRO A 452 -13.73 21.12 18.96
CA PRO A 452 -12.78 21.18 17.85
C PRO A 452 -11.57 22.06 18.12
N LYS A 453 -11.77 23.21 18.76
CA LYS A 453 -10.70 24.16 19.10
C LYS A 453 -9.72 23.59 20.14
N GLU A 454 -10.20 22.87 21.15
CA GLU A 454 -9.35 22.22 22.15
C GLU A 454 -8.57 21.06 21.51
N LEU A 455 -9.19 20.29 20.60
CA LEU A 455 -8.55 19.19 19.88
C LEU A 455 -7.50 19.71 18.89
N GLU A 456 -7.76 20.82 18.22
CA GLU A 456 -6.75 21.50 17.40
C GLU A 456 -5.55 21.96 18.23
N ALA A 457 -5.79 22.51 19.41
CA ALA A 457 -4.72 22.89 20.34
C ALA A 457 -3.91 21.69 20.81
N SER A 458 -4.58 20.57 21.15
CA SER A 458 -3.94 19.29 21.47
C SER A 458 -3.04 18.79 20.35
N LEU A 459 -3.55 18.74 19.12
CA LEU A 459 -2.77 18.31 17.95
C LEU A 459 -1.57 19.22 17.66
N SER A 460 -1.68 20.51 18.03
CA SER A 460 -0.65 21.54 17.81
C SER A 460 0.31 21.70 18.98
N LYS A 461 0.21 20.84 20.02
CA LYS A 461 1.07 20.89 21.20
C LYS A 461 2.56 20.81 20.85
N LYS A 462 3.40 21.42 21.68
CA LYS A 462 4.84 21.37 21.51
C LYS A 462 5.48 20.21 22.26
N TYR A 463 6.70 19.85 21.83
CA TYR A 463 7.51 18.87 22.54
C TYR A 463 7.64 19.22 24.04
N GLY A 464 7.36 18.26 24.91
CA GLY A 464 7.39 18.42 26.35
C GLY A 464 6.08 18.88 26.98
N GLU A 465 5.07 19.27 26.22
CA GLU A 465 3.75 19.63 26.73
C GLU A 465 2.90 18.37 26.98
N GLU A 466 2.27 18.34 28.17
CA GLU A 466 1.32 17.27 28.53
C GLU A 466 0.02 17.43 27.71
N ASP A 467 -0.60 16.30 27.38
CA ASP A 467 -1.89 16.24 26.68
C ASP A 467 -2.78 15.16 27.29
N PHE A 468 -4.08 15.21 27.01
CA PHE A 468 -5.04 14.21 27.52
C PHE A 468 -4.92 12.87 26.79
N TYR A 469 -4.35 12.84 25.56
CA TYR A 469 -4.29 11.67 24.73
C TYR A 469 -2.93 11.48 24.00
N LEU A 470 -2.36 12.54 23.44
CA LEU A 470 -1.12 12.49 22.68
C LEU A 470 0.12 12.44 23.58
N GLU A 471 1.18 11.79 23.11
CA GLU A 471 2.43 11.65 23.86
C GLU A 471 3.16 12.99 24.00
N LYS A 472 3.72 13.26 25.20
CA LYS A 472 4.37 14.54 25.51
C LYS A 472 5.71 14.76 24.81
N ASP A 473 6.41 13.68 24.49
CA ASP A 473 7.78 13.68 23.99
C ASP A 473 7.86 13.74 22.46
N ARG A 474 6.82 14.26 21.78
CA ARG A 474 6.82 14.54 20.34
C ARG A 474 5.83 15.63 19.96
N GLU A 475 5.98 16.11 18.70
CA GLU A 475 5.03 16.99 18.04
C GLU A 475 4.30 16.19 16.93
N TYR A 476 3.05 16.56 16.63
CA TYR A 476 2.21 15.84 15.67
C TYR A 476 1.75 16.68 14.50
N ARG A 477 1.97 18.00 14.53
CA ARG A 477 1.58 18.94 13.47
C ARG A 477 2.74 19.83 13.05
N SER A 478 2.97 19.94 11.75
CA SER A 478 3.91 20.89 11.15
C SER A 478 3.38 21.40 9.81
N GLU A 479 3.33 22.72 9.64
CA GLU A 479 3.04 23.35 8.35
C GLU A 479 4.33 23.59 7.54
N ARG A 480 5.50 23.30 8.11
CA ARG A 480 6.82 23.43 7.48
C ARG A 480 7.17 22.16 6.74
N ASP A 481 8.01 22.30 5.70
CA ASP A 481 8.60 21.15 5.04
C ASP A 481 9.47 20.35 6.01
N VAL A 482 9.17 19.06 6.18
CA VAL A 482 9.84 18.22 7.18
C VAL A 482 11.29 17.91 6.77
N PHE A 483 11.60 17.92 5.48
CA PHE A 483 12.94 17.61 4.97
C PHE A 483 13.83 18.83 4.82
N GLU A 484 13.26 19.97 4.44
CA GLU A 484 14.03 21.19 4.19
C GLU A 484 14.23 22.03 5.45
N ASP A 485 13.22 22.07 6.32
CA ASP A 485 13.19 22.97 7.47
C ASP A 485 13.68 22.36 8.79
N PHE A 486 13.98 21.05 8.82
CA PHE A 486 14.43 20.34 10.03
C PHE A 486 15.65 19.48 9.72
N THR A 487 16.63 19.47 10.64
CA THR A 487 17.74 18.52 10.61
C THR A 487 17.26 17.10 10.88
N GLU A 488 18.09 16.10 10.61
CA GLU A 488 17.74 14.70 10.88
C GLU A 488 17.50 14.45 12.36
N GLU A 489 18.35 15.02 13.24
CA GLU A 489 18.20 14.93 14.70
C GLU A 489 16.90 15.57 15.18
N GLU A 490 16.53 16.74 14.64
CA GLU A 490 15.27 17.40 14.97
C GLU A 490 14.08 16.58 14.53
N ARG A 491 14.09 16.02 13.31
CA ARG A 491 13.02 15.15 12.82
C ARG A 491 12.82 13.94 13.71
N GLN A 492 13.90 13.23 14.03
CA GLN A 492 13.85 12.03 14.88
C GLN A 492 13.35 12.35 16.28
N LYS A 493 13.76 13.49 16.84
CA LYS A 493 13.34 13.95 18.17
C LYS A 493 11.86 14.35 18.19
N LEU A 494 11.42 15.13 17.21
CA LEU A 494 10.07 15.74 17.21
C LEU A 494 9.00 14.79 16.66
N PHE A 495 9.31 14.05 15.60
CA PHE A 495 8.33 13.32 14.80
C PHE A 495 8.55 11.79 14.80
N GLY A 496 9.54 11.32 15.55
CA GLY A 496 9.88 9.90 15.61
C GLY A 496 10.84 9.45 14.51
N ARG A 497 11.48 8.31 14.73
CA ARG A 497 12.42 7.68 13.80
C ARG A 497 11.70 6.59 12.98
N ALA A 498 11.83 6.64 11.65
CA ALA A 498 11.40 5.55 10.80
C ALA A 498 12.31 4.31 11.00
N PRO A 499 11.76 3.08 11.05
CA PRO A 499 12.56 1.87 11.10
C PRO A 499 13.40 1.71 9.84
N ALA A 500 14.61 1.18 9.97
CA ALA A 500 15.55 0.99 8.86
C ALA A 500 15.40 -0.37 8.19
N THR A 501 14.85 -1.36 8.87
CA THR A 501 14.67 -2.73 8.37
C THR A 501 13.29 -3.27 8.71
N VAL A 502 12.89 -4.35 8.02
CA VAL A 502 11.63 -5.04 8.30
C VAL A 502 11.63 -5.61 9.71
N TRP A 503 12.77 -6.10 10.19
CA TRP A 503 12.90 -6.56 11.58
C TRP A 503 12.64 -5.44 12.58
N GLU A 504 13.32 -4.29 12.46
CA GLU A 504 13.06 -3.12 13.33
C GLU A 504 11.59 -2.71 13.29
N ASN A 505 10.98 -2.71 12.11
CA ASN A 505 9.57 -2.33 11.96
C ASN A 505 8.64 -3.28 12.72
N LEU A 506 8.89 -4.59 12.65
CA LEU A 506 8.11 -5.60 13.37
C LEU A 506 8.31 -5.53 14.90
N GLN A 507 9.44 -4.97 15.38
CA GLN A 507 9.62 -4.72 16.81
C GLN A 507 8.60 -3.72 17.36
N GLY A 508 8.00 -2.88 16.53
CA GLY A 508 6.91 -1.99 16.93
C GLY A 508 5.77 -2.72 17.64
N PHE A 509 5.51 -3.98 17.28
CA PHE A 509 4.51 -4.80 18.00
C PHE A 509 4.93 -5.19 19.44
N ALA A 510 6.21 -5.27 19.72
CA ALA A 510 6.73 -5.60 21.05
C ALA A 510 7.00 -4.33 21.87
N ASP A 511 7.50 -3.28 21.23
CA ASP A 511 7.95 -2.04 21.88
C ASP A 511 6.77 -1.15 22.30
N TYR A 512 5.62 -1.24 21.60
CA TYR A 512 4.45 -0.39 21.83
C TYR A 512 3.18 -1.18 22.16
N PRO A 513 3.14 -1.97 23.25
CA PRO A 513 2.02 -2.88 23.55
C PRO A 513 0.66 -2.18 23.71
N GLU A 514 0.63 -0.94 24.22
CA GLU A 514 -0.61 -0.16 24.35
C GLU A 514 -1.16 0.25 22.97
N LYS A 515 -0.28 0.66 22.03
CA LYS A 515 -0.67 1.00 20.66
C LYS A 515 -1.14 -0.24 19.92
N VAL A 516 -0.50 -1.38 20.14
CA VAL A 516 -0.94 -2.69 19.59
C VAL A 516 -2.31 -3.07 20.14
N ALA A 517 -2.55 -2.89 21.43
CA ALA A 517 -3.87 -3.15 22.02
C ALA A 517 -4.97 -2.28 21.38
N ALA A 518 -4.67 -1.01 21.08
CA ALA A 518 -5.59 -0.11 20.40
C ALA A 518 -5.95 -0.61 18.99
N ILE A 519 -4.96 -0.97 18.17
CA ILE A 519 -5.22 -1.46 16.80
C ILE A 519 -5.79 -2.87 16.75
N CYS A 520 -5.54 -3.71 17.76
CA CYS A 520 -6.13 -5.04 17.87
C CYS A 520 -7.61 -5.03 18.26
N GLY A 521 -8.14 -3.89 18.73
CA GLY A 521 -9.56 -3.66 18.89
C GLY A 521 -10.30 -4.73 19.69
N GLU A 522 -9.73 -5.21 20.84
CA GLU A 522 -10.34 -6.23 21.68
C GLU A 522 -10.71 -7.53 20.95
N GLY A 523 -9.86 -7.96 20.01
CA GLY A 523 -10.00 -9.24 19.31
C GLY A 523 -10.26 -9.16 17.81
N VAL A 524 -10.28 -7.98 17.22
CA VAL A 524 -10.31 -7.79 15.75
C VAL A 524 -9.04 -8.39 15.13
N ILE A 525 -7.86 -8.04 15.66
CA ILE A 525 -6.62 -8.75 15.33
C ILE A 525 -6.27 -9.63 16.54
N THR A 526 -6.46 -10.93 16.41
CA THR A 526 -6.15 -11.87 17.50
C THR A 526 -4.64 -12.03 17.69
N PRO A 527 -4.16 -12.41 18.89
CA PRO A 527 -2.73 -12.66 19.10
C PRO A 527 -2.14 -13.68 18.12
N ILE A 528 -2.89 -14.73 17.78
CA ILE A 528 -2.42 -15.74 16.82
C ILE A 528 -2.36 -15.19 15.39
N SER A 529 -3.29 -14.33 15.00
CA SER A 529 -3.26 -13.65 13.69
C SER A 529 -2.06 -12.70 13.59
N LEU A 530 -1.75 -11.97 14.67
CA LEU A 530 -0.60 -11.08 14.72
C LEU A 530 0.73 -11.86 14.62
N GLU A 531 0.85 -12.98 15.34
CA GLU A 531 2.02 -13.86 15.25
C GLU A 531 2.14 -14.52 13.86
N SER A 532 1.02 -14.94 13.26
CA SER A 532 0.99 -15.47 11.89
C SER A 532 1.48 -14.44 10.89
N TYR A 533 1.04 -13.19 11.01
CA TYR A 533 1.52 -12.09 10.19
C TYR A 533 3.04 -11.86 10.35
N LYS A 534 3.53 -11.76 11.59
CA LYS A 534 4.96 -11.59 11.88
C LYS A 534 5.82 -12.67 11.24
N ASP A 535 5.45 -13.95 11.43
CA ASP A 535 6.20 -15.08 10.88
C ASP A 535 6.18 -15.06 9.35
N SER A 536 5.05 -14.70 8.73
CA SER A 536 4.93 -14.55 7.28
C SER A 536 5.85 -13.47 6.74
N ILE A 537 5.85 -12.29 7.36
CA ILE A 537 6.70 -11.16 6.94
C ILE A 537 8.18 -11.46 7.15
N LEU A 538 8.56 -12.09 8.27
CA LEU A 538 9.95 -12.51 8.51
C LEU A 538 10.44 -13.52 7.46
N SER A 539 9.58 -14.49 7.10
CA SER A 539 9.90 -15.45 6.05
C SER A 539 10.07 -14.79 4.68
N GLN A 540 9.20 -13.84 4.33
CA GLN A 540 9.33 -13.05 3.10
C GLN A 540 10.61 -12.21 3.11
N TRP A 541 10.90 -11.49 4.18
CA TRP A 541 12.09 -10.67 4.34
C TRP A 541 13.38 -11.50 4.23
N LYS A 542 13.43 -12.66 4.88
CA LYS A 542 14.53 -13.63 4.75
C LYS A 542 14.74 -14.04 3.30
N THR A 543 13.65 -14.41 2.60
CA THR A 543 13.67 -14.82 1.20
C THR A 543 14.12 -13.67 0.30
N GLU A 544 13.64 -12.47 0.54
CA GLU A 544 14.01 -11.27 -0.21
C GLU A 544 15.50 -10.95 -0.08
N LEU A 545 16.04 -10.99 1.14
CA LEU A 545 17.47 -10.75 1.38
C LEU A 545 18.33 -11.81 0.70
N HIS A 546 18.00 -13.11 0.85
CA HIS A 546 18.77 -14.21 0.28
C HIS A 546 18.75 -14.25 -1.25
N ASN A 547 17.55 -14.11 -1.85
CA ASN A 547 17.35 -14.41 -3.26
C ASN A 547 17.42 -13.18 -4.16
N ARG A 548 17.30 -11.98 -3.60
CA ARG A 548 17.31 -10.73 -4.37
C ARG A 548 18.41 -9.76 -3.93
N ILE A 549 18.40 -9.33 -2.67
CA ILE A 549 19.24 -8.20 -2.24
C ILE A 549 20.72 -8.60 -2.19
N ILE A 550 21.07 -9.71 -1.52
CA ILE A 550 22.45 -10.21 -1.45
C ILE A 550 23.01 -10.52 -2.84
N PRO A 551 22.31 -11.26 -3.74
CA PRO A 551 22.78 -11.48 -5.10
C PRO A 551 22.96 -10.19 -5.92
N ASN A 552 22.04 -9.24 -5.80
CA ASN A 552 22.12 -7.96 -6.50
C ASN A 552 23.35 -7.15 -6.04
N TYR A 553 23.58 -7.04 -4.73
CA TYR A 553 24.76 -6.37 -4.19
C TYR A 553 26.06 -7.05 -4.63
N MET A 554 26.09 -8.39 -4.63
CA MET A 554 27.22 -9.13 -5.17
C MET A 554 27.47 -8.80 -6.64
N GLY A 555 26.42 -8.71 -7.45
CA GLY A 555 26.47 -8.31 -8.86
C GLY A 555 27.07 -6.91 -9.03
N GLU A 556 26.53 -5.92 -8.30
CA GLU A 556 27.02 -4.54 -8.35
C GLU A 556 28.49 -4.41 -7.92
N VAL A 557 28.89 -5.13 -6.86
CA VAL A 557 30.29 -5.15 -6.42
C VAL A 557 31.21 -5.73 -7.51
N ARG A 558 30.78 -6.75 -8.25
CA ARG A 558 31.55 -7.34 -9.37
C ARG A 558 31.66 -6.40 -10.56
N GLU A 559 30.63 -5.59 -10.83
CA GLU A 559 30.63 -4.57 -11.89
C GLU A 559 31.58 -3.39 -11.60
N CYS A 560 31.95 -3.15 -10.34
CA CYS A 560 32.94 -2.15 -9.97
C CYS A 560 34.37 -2.67 -10.32
N VAL A 561 34.83 -2.47 -11.54
CA VAL A 561 36.13 -2.91 -12.05
C VAL A 561 37.10 -1.75 -12.16
N ARG A 562 38.41 -2.06 -12.17
CA ARG A 562 39.47 -1.08 -12.44
C ARG A 562 39.41 -0.66 -13.92
N LEU A 563 39.37 0.64 -14.18
CA LEU A 563 39.24 1.22 -15.51
C LEU A 563 40.46 2.01 -15.95
N HIS A 564 41.26 2.59 -15.01
CA HIS A 564 42.47 3.35 -15.36
C HIS A 564 43.60 2.45 -15.85
N GLY A 565 44.35 2.97 -16.82
CA GLY A 565 45.56 2.34 -17.40
C GLY A 565 46.85 2.98 -16.94
N GLU A 566 47.78 3.16 -17.88
CA GLU A 566 49.13 3.77 -17.66
C GLU A 566 49.06 5.28 -17.44
N ASP A 567 47.98 5.93 -17.83
CA ASP A 567 47.66 7.35 -17.69
C ASP A 567 47.06 7.72 -16.32
N ALA A 568 47.00 6.77 -15.38
CA ALA A 568 46.44 6.98 -14.06
C ALA A 568 47.14 8.09 -13.28
N THR A 569 46.35 8.99 -12.70
CA THR A 569 46.83 9.98 -11.72
C THR A 569 46.80 9.41 -10.30
N ASP A 570 47.43 10.12 -9.36
CA ASP A 570 47.36 9.74 -7.94
C ASP A 570 45.89 9.69 -7.45
N TYR A 571 45.01 10.55 -7.98
CA TYR A 571 43.58 10.58 -7.69
C TYR A 571 42.88 9.28 -8.13
N ASP A 572 43.18 8.76 -9.30
CA ASP A 572 42.60 7.50 -9.79
C ASP A 572 43.05 6.30 -8.94
N ILE A 573 44.31 6.29 -8.57
CA ILE A 573 44.92 5.22 -7.76
C ILE A 573 44.29 5.22 -6.37
N ASP A 574 44.20 6.37 -5.70
CA ASP A 574 43.63 6.48 -4.35
C ASP A 574 42.15 6.12 -4.33
N ASN A 575 41.36 6.63 -5.28
CA ASN A 575 39.95 6.26 -5.39
C ASN A 575 39.76 4.76 -5.62
N TRP A 576 40.59 4.15 -6.49
CA TRP A 576 40.51 2.71 -6.73
C TRP A 576 40.90 1.89 -5.51
N LEU A 577 41.89 2.30 -4.74
CA LEU A 577 42.25 1.63 -3.49
C LEU A 577 41.12 1.65 -2.47
N GLU A 578 40.45 2.77 -2.33
CA GLU A 578 39.24 2.90 -1.48
C GLU A 578 38.11 1.98 -1.95
N ILE A 579 37.81 2.00 -3.26
CA ILE A 579 36.79 1.14 -3.89
C ILE A 579 37.14 -0.33 -3.64
N GLN A 580 38.44 -0.71 -3.81
CA GLN A 580 38.86 -2.09 -3.60
C GLN A 580 38.73 -2.54 -2.14
N ARG A 581 39.00 -1.66 -1.17
CA ARG A 581 38.76 -1.94 0.27
C ARG A 581 37.27 -2.20 0.54
N LEU A 582 36.40 -1.36 0.00
CA LEU A 582 34.94 -1.54 0.14
C LEU A 582 34.48 -2.87 -0.51
N ARG A 583 34.94 -3.18 -1.72
CA ARG A 583 34.62 -4.44 -2.41
C ARG A 583 35.02 -5.68 -1.60
N VAL A 584 36.20 -5.65 -1.00
CA VAL A 584 36.70 -6.76 -0.15
C VAL A 584 35.84 -6.88 1.10
N HIS A 585 35.58 -5.77 1.80
CA HIS A 585 34.78 -5.76 3.02
C HIS A 585 33.36 -6.25 2.78
N ILE A 586 32.73 -5.81 1.68
CA ILE A 586 31.34 -6.17 1.36
C ILE A 586 31.22 -7.63 0.90
N ALA A 587 32.09 -8.07 -0.03
CA ALA A 587 31.78 -9.25 -0.84
C ALA A 587 32.90 -10.33 -0.89
N LYS A 588 34.05 -10.17 -0.22
CA LYS A 588 35.15 -11.12 -0.34
C LYS A 588 35.59 -11.65 1.01
N ASN A 589 35.38 -12.96 1.21
CA ASN A 589 35.89 -13.66 2.40
C ASN A 589 37.42 -13.75 2.38
N SER A 590 38.04 -13.65 3.55
CA SER A 590 39.44 -14.01 3.79
C SER A 590 39.50 -15.25 4.69
N LEU A 591 40.75 -15.74 4.92
CA LEU A 591 40.94 -16.86 5.87
C LEU A 591 40.64 -16.44 7.32
N GLU A 592 40.74 -15.14 7.64
CA GLU A 592 40.60 -14.62 8.99
C GLU A 592 39.20 -14.05 9.25
N ALA A 593 38.49 -13.60 8.21
CA ALA A 593 37.21 -12.94 8.37
C ALA A 593 36.28 -13.17 7.18
N LYS A 594 34.99 -13.30 7.48
CA LYS A 594 33.89 -13.32 6.48
C LYS A 594 33.48 -11.91 6.13
N CYS A 595 33.18 -11.69 4.86
CA CYS A 595 32.62 -10.42 4.37
C CYS A 595 31.19 -10.19 4.85
N LEU A 596 30.71 -8.95 4.71
CA LEU A 596 29.36 -8.58 5.16
C LEU A 596 28.26 -9.42 4.51
N LEU A 597 28.31 -9.67 3.20
CA LEU A 597 27.31 -10.49 2.51
C LEU A 597 27.24 -11.91 3.06
N SER A 598 28.41 -12.53 3.34
CA SER A 598 28.44 -13.88 3.91
C SER A 598 27.92 -13.92 5.34
N ARG A 599 28.26 -12.91 6.15
CA ARG A 599 27.75 -12.80 7.53
C ARG A 599 26.25 -12.59 7.57
N ALA A 600 25.72 -11.74 6.69
CA ALA A 600 24.28 -11.51 6.58
C ALA A 600 23.54 -12.79 6.17
N ALA A 601 24.04 -13.52 5.17
CA ALA A 601 23.46 -14.80 4.77
C ALA A 601 23.43 -15.82 5.92
N GLU A 602 24.54 -15.95 6.67
CA GLU A 602 24.61 -16.87 7.83
C GLU A 602 23.67 -16.46 8.97
N ALA A 603 23.53 -15.15 9.25
CA ALA A 603 22.60 -14.68 10.25
C ALA A 603 21.15 -15.07 9.88
N LEU A 604 20.78 -14.91 8.59
CA LEU A 604 19.47 -15.33 8.07
C LEU A 604 19.29 -16.86 8.15
N ASP A 605 20.31 -17.66 7.81
CA ASP A 605 20.25 -19.14 7.88
C ASP A 605 20.02 -19.62 9.30
N ASN A 606 20.63 -18.95 10.28
CA ASN A 606 20.49 -19.24 11.69
C ASN A 606 19.23 -18.61 12.33
N ASN A 607 18.40 -17.89 11.55
CA ASN A 607 17.28 -17.09 12.03
C ASN A 607 17.67 -16.06 13.12
N ASP A 608 18.90 -15.57 13.10
CA ASP A 608 19.35 -14.45 13.93
C ASP A 608 18.95 -13.13 13.23
N PHE A 609 17.68 -12.81 13.33
CA PHE A 609 17.07 -11.68 12.63
C PHE A 609 17.57 -10.33 13.14
N ALA A 610 17.95 -10.24 14.42
CA ALA A 610 18.53 -9.02 14.98
C ALA A 610 19.88 -8.72 14.34
N LEU A 611 20.78 -9.71 14.31
CA LEU A 611 22.07 -9.59 13.65
C LEU A 611 21.93 -9.36 12.13
N ALA A 612 20.98 -10.05 11.48
CA ALA A 612 20.69 -9.85 10.05
C ALA A 612 20.25 -8.40 9.75
N SER A 613 19.45 -7.82 10.63
CA SER A 613 19.01 -6.42 10.56
C SER A 613 20.19 -5.44 10.65
N ASP A 614 21.05 -5.59 11.66
CA ASP A 614 22.24 -4.76 11.83
C ASP A 614 23.17 -4.85 10.62
N LEU A 615 23.40 -6.06 10.11
CA LEU A 615 24.22 -6.30 8.93
C LEU A 615 23.59 -5.74 7.65
N GLN A 616 22.25 -5.75 7.52
CA GLN A 616 21.55 -5.12 6.40
C GLN A 616 21.75 -3.60 6.40
N ILE A 617 21.70 -2.96 7.56
CA ILE A 617 21.95 -1.52 7.71
C ILE A 617 23.39 -1.20 7.30
N GLU A 618 24.38 -1.94 7.83
CA GLU A 618 25.78 -1.77 7.47
C GLU A 618 26.01 -1.98 5.96
N LEU A 619 25.45 -3.04 5.39
CA LEU A 619 25.52 -3.33 3.95
C LEU A 619 24.98 -2.17 3.11
N SER A 620 23.81 -1.64 3.46
CA SER A 620 23.19 -0.53 2.73
C SER A 620 24.09 0.71 2.73
N GLN A 621 24.64 1.08 3.87
CA GLN A 621 25.57 2.21 4.01
C GLN A 621 26.85 2.01 3.19
N LYS A 622 27.44 0.80 3.24
CA LYS A 622 28.67 0.49 2.47
C LYS A 622 28.42 0.43 0.97
N MET A 623 27.24 -0.05 0.53
CA MET A 623 26.85 -0.04 -0.88
C MET A 623 26.61 1.37 -1.42
N GLU A 624 25.96 2.24 -0.65
CA GLU A 624 25.81 3.66 -1.00
C GLU A 624 27.18 4.35 -1.15
N LEU A 625 28.07 4.12 -0.21
CA LEU A 625 29.45 4.64 -0.28
C LEU A 625 30.20 4.10 -1.49
N LEU A 626 30.09 2.79 -1.78
CA LEU A 626 30.73 2.16 -2.95
C LEU A 626 30.22 2.78 -4.26
N ARG A 627 28.90 2.96 -4.40
CA ARG A 627 28.28 3.58 -5.59
C ARG A 627 28.78 5.02 -5.79
N ALA A 628 28.78 5.82 -4.72
CA ALA A 628 29.26 7.20 -4.77
C ALA A 628 30.74 7.30 -5.15
N ARG A 629 31.60 6.48 -4.54
CA ARG A 629 33.04 6.43 -4.85
C ARG A 629 33.31 5.96 -6.27
N TYR A 630 32.61 4.90 -6.71
CA TYR A 630 32.80 4.37 -8.06
C TYR A 630 32.29 5.34 -9.14
N LEU A 631 31.21 6.08 -8.86
CA LEU A 631 30.74 7.14 -9.75
C LEU A 631 31.78 8.26 -9.90
N ASN A 632 32.35 8.73 -8.80
CA ASN A 632 33.40 9.75 -8.82
C ASN A 632 34.67 9.27 -9.55
N TYR A 633 35.07 8.03 -9.31
CA TYR A 633 36.18 7.40 -10.03
C TYR A 633 35.93 7.38 -11.54
N LYS A 634 34.77 6.93 -11.99
CA LYS A 634 34.41 6.90 -13.42
C LYS A 634 34.41 8.28 -14.08
N ARG A 635 34.02 9.33 -13.35
CA ARG A 635 33.99 10.70 -13.90
C ARG A 635 35.36 11.28 -14.18
N ASN A 636 36.41 10.78 -13.57
CA ASN A 636 37.78 11.23 -13.79
C ASN A 636 38.50 10.49 -14.93
N LEU A 637 37.85 9.50 -15.54
CA LEU A 637 38.44 8.71 -16.64
C LEU A 637 38.08 9.32 -17.98
N PHE A 638 39.03 9.24 -18.92
CA PHE A 638 38.83 9.69 -20.31
C PHE A 638 38.17 8.60 -21.15
#